data_26fb92f25010ee918718dec7214a7374
#
_entry.id   26fb92f25010ee918718dec7214a7374
#
_cell.length_a   1.000
_cell.length_b   1.000
_cell.length_c   1.000
_cell.angle_alpha   90.00
_cell.angle_beta   90.00
_cell.angle_gamma   90.00
#
_symmetry.space_group_name_H-M   'P 1'
#
loop_
_entity.id
_entity.type
_entity.pdbx_description
1 polymer ?
#
loop_
_entity_poly.entity_id
_entity_poly.type
_entity_poly.pdbx_seq_one_letter_code
_entity_poly.pdbx_strand_id
1 'polypeptide(L)'
;MASQVSPGVVLRERDLTNATIVGASSLTAAFASSFQKGPIGEIVSISSEKQLVSVFGTPKEANAEDWMVAAEFLGYGGQLAVVRAETGCLNAGSSAGVLIKNDLEWQAGVGAANTFVARTAGSWGNSLKVVAADRGADQILTLASAPATTALGTAFTTVSGKGGRIYSFDAASNELAVILDNPGSLITSADIFDEPGDGVATSVTAGAYAGLGSQNGTHTVDPTGGSGTGLRLDVTIDAGGAVTGVAIVAGGQDYEQGDVVTCAAAGLGTGASSDLQVTISAVTNDNIAVNSVKDWYTNTEIAGTGLKLSAIGPRPGTSEYASARGLAYDEMHVAVIDTTGDVSGAANTILERFTYLSKLSDGKSSEGSLAYFKDVINQESQYIFQGASLANTIEPSSAGGGEALGSDSSALSSGDKFLLLAMNTTDLSGGTDDYAYTAGEAVAAYEFFSDTENTEVDFVLMGGSMASESDTLTKAQKVVAIAALRKDCLAFVSPHKGNQISYSGSALSSADQRANTLNFFNSITSTSYAVLDSGYKYMYDRFNDKYRYIPCNGDVAGLCVNVSTTTADWISPAGLNRGGIRNVIKLAFNPNKADRDELYQARVNPIVSFAGTGAVLFGDKTALAAPSAFDRINVRRLFLNIEKRVEALAKGVLFELNDETTRYGFLSTINSYLAEVSALQGITDYLVVCDSTNNTPEVIDRNEFVAELFIKPARSINYVTVTFTATRTGVSFSEVVGR
;
A
#
# COMPACT_ATOMS: atom_id res chain seq x y z
N MET A 1 -34.51 -31.91 -28.82
CA MET A 1 -35.01 -31.08 -29.95
C MET A 1 -36.20 -31.83 -30.53
N ALA A 2 -37.40 -31.28 -30.37
CA ALA A 2 -38.60 -31.87 -31.00
C ALA A 2 -38.56 -31.56 -32.50
N SER A 3 -38.40 -32.58 -33.32
CA SER A 3 -38.52 -32.45 -34.75
C SER A 3 -40.02 -32.38 -35.12
N GLN A 4 -40.43 -31.30 -35.78
CA GLN A 4 -41.78 -31.20 -36.32
C GLN A 4 -41.93 -32.21 -37.48
N VAL A 5 -42.88 -33.12 -37.36
CA VAL A 5 -43.09 -34.21 -38.31
C VAL A 5 -44.21 -33.91 -39.32
N SER A 6 -44.95 -32.79 -39.13
CA SER A 6 -46.01 -32.35 -40.05
C SER A 6 -45.64 -31.05 -40.75
N PRO A 7 -46.18 -30.77 -41.98
CA PRO A 7 -45.94 -29.49 -42.65
C PRO A 7 -46.40 -28.31 -41.79
N GLY A 8 -45.48 -27.41 -41.45
CA GLY A 8 -45.74 -26.22 -40.64
C GLY A 8 -44.58 -25.24 -40.74
N VAL A 9 -44.82 -23.98 -40.46
CA VAL A 9 -43.79 -22.92 -40.44
C VAL A 9 -43.08 -22.97 -39.09
N VAL A 10 -41.80 -23.31 -39.09
CA VAL A 10 -40.91 -23.21 -37.89
C VAL A 10 -40.32 -21.80 -37.89
N LEU A 11 -40.84 -20.93 -37.06
CA LEU A 11 -40.22 -19.66 -36.72
C LEU A 11 -39.00 -19.95 -35.80
N ARG A 12 -37.82 -19.73 -36.32
CA ARG A 12 -36.60 -19.66 -35.51
C ARG A 12 -36.26 -18.18 -35.37
N GLU A 13 -36.46 -17.63 -34.20
CA GLU A 13 -35.79 -16.41 -33.80
C GLU A 13 -34.32 -16.78 -33.61
N ARG A 14 -33.46 -16.29 -34.47
CA ARG A 14 -32.03 -16.24 -34.26
C ARG A 14 -31.77 -14.82 -33.82
N ASP A 15 -31.52 -14.67 -32.53
CA ASP A 15 -31.01 -13.43 -31.99
C ASP A 15 -29.62 -13.18 -32.60
N LEU A 16 -29.57 -12.34 -33.61
CA LEU A 16 -28.37 -11.81 -34.23
C LEU A 16 -27.94 -10.50 -33.56
N THR A 17 -28.58 -10.08 -32.48
CA THR A 17 -28.06 -9.09 -31.55
C THR A 17 -26.94 -9.75 -30.75
N ASN A 18 -25.97 -10.30 -31.47
CA ASN A 18 -24.68 -10.55 -30.86
C ASN A 18 -24.11 -9.20 -30.49
N ALA A 19 -24.01 -9.09 -29.20
CA ALA A 19 -23.07 -8.21 -28.54
C ALA A 19 -22.85 -6.94 -29.36
N THR A 20 -23.67 -5.96 -29.15
CA THR A 20 -23.13 -4.63 -29.13
C THR A 20 -21.89 -4.76 -28.24
N ILE A 21 -20.74 -5.01 -28.86
CA ILE A 21 -19.47 -4.66 -28.27
C ILE A 21 -19.60 -3.17 -28.14
N VAL A 22 -20.11 -2.75 -27.02
CA VAL A 22 -19.94 -1.40 -26.53
C VAL A 22 -18.45 -1.33 -26.24
N GLY A 23 -17.65 -1.10 -27.28
CA GLY A 23 -16.36 -0.51 -27.15
C GLY A 23 -16.63 0.89 -26.64
N ALA A 24 -16.95 1.00 -25.38
CA ALA A 24 -16.81 2.25 -24.69
C ALA A 24 -15.33 2.60 -24.85
N SER A 25 -15.05 3.72 -25.52
CA SER A 25 -13.76 4.39 -25.39
C SER A 25 -13.45 4.34 -23.89
N SER A 26 -12.30 3.76 -23.52
CA SER A 26 -11.96 3.54 -22.10
C SER A 26 -11.85 4.87 -21.37
N LEU A 27 -11.69 5.99 -22.11
CA LEU A 27 -11.45 7.34 -21.61
C LEU A 27 -10.31 7.38 -20.57
N THR A 28 -9.34 6.47 -20.76
CA THR A 28 -8.21 6.28 -19.87
C THR A 28 -7.02 7.08 -20.38
N ALA A 29 -6.36 7.79 -19.45
CA ALA A 29 -5.13 8.49 -19.75
C ALA A 29 -3.93 7.83 -19.06
N ALA A 30 -2.84 7.65 -19.81
CA ALA A 30 -1.53 7.31 -19.29
C ALA A 30 -0.91 8.51 -18.57
N PHE A 31 -0.38 8.27 -17.39
CA PHE A 31 0.23 9.31 -16.57
C PHE A 31 1.40 8.77 -15.75
N ALA A 32 2.54 9.46 -15.77
CA ALA A 32 3.68 9.09 -14.95
C ALA A 32 4.21 10.32 -14.19
N SER A 33 4.43 10.15 -12.88
CA SER A 33 4.93 11.19 -11.99
C SER A 33 5.46 10.65 -10.67
N SER A 34 5.93 11.56 -9.81
CA SER A 34 6.31 11.26 -8.43
C SER A 34 5.13 11.38 -7.48
N PHE A 35 5.09 10.49 -6.49
CA PHE A 35 4.01 10.42 -5.51
C PHE A 35 4.52 10.15 -4.09
N GLN A 36 3.69 10.44 -3.09
CA GLN A 36 4.02 10.20 -1.69
C GLN A 36 4.16 8.71 -1.35
N LYS A 37 3.38 7.86 -1.99
CA LYS A 37 3.35 6.40 -1.80
C LYS A 37 2.88 5.71 -3.08
N GLY A 38 2.69 4.41 -3.04
CA GLY A 38 2.24 3.61 -4.18
C GLY A 38 3.38 2.79 -4.81
N PRO A 39 3.06 1.78 -5.62
CA PRO A 39 4.04 0.92 -6.28
C PRO A 39 4.83 1.70 -7.34
N ILE A 40 6.09 1.30 -7.55
CA ILE A 40 7.00 1.88 -8.54
C ILE A 40 7.15 0.93 -9.71
N GLY A 41 7.14 1.47 -10.94
CA GLY A 41 7.34 0.66 -12.14
C GLY A 41 6.21 -0.35 -12.40
N GLU A 42 5.01 -0.01 -11.99
CA GLU A 42 3.79 -0.79 -12.19
C GLU A 42 2.66 0.14 -12.62
N ILE A 43 1.80 -0.31 -13.54
CA ILE A 43 0.65 0.44 -14.00
C ILE A 43 -0.52 0.21 -13.04
N VAL A 44 -0.99 1.28 -12.40
CA VAL A 44 -2.14 1.25 -11.50
C VAL A 44 -3.31 2.00 -12.10
N SER A 45 -4.47 1.36 -12.18
CA SER A 45 -5.70 1.98 -12.68
C SER A 45 -6.40 2.78 -11.60
N ILE A 46 -6.67 4.06 -11.86
CA ILE A 46 -7.31 5.00 -10.95
C ILE A 46 -8.57 5.58 -11.60
N SER A 47 -9.72 5.40 -10.97
CA SER A 47 -11.02 5.85 -11.46
C SER A 47 -11.57 7.10 -10.77
N SER A 48 -10.97 7.52 -9.67
CA SER A 48 -11.45 8.65 -8.87
C SER A 48 -10.33 9.31 -8.08
N GLU A 49 -10.51 10.58 -7.73
CA GLU A 49 -9.58 11.31 -6.86
C GLU A 49 -9.43 10.65 -5.48
N LYS A 50 -10.53 10.08 -4.93
CA LYS A 50 -10.47 9.35 -3.66
C LYS A 50 -9.53 8.14 -3.75
N GLN A 51 -9.57 7.41 -4.86
CA GLN A 51 -8.67 6.30 -5.10
C GLN A 51 -7.23 6.78 -5.33
N LEU A 52 -7.03 7.93 -6.03
CA LEU A 52 -5.70 8.55 -6.18
C LEU A 52 -5.07 8.86 -4.81
N VAL A 53 -5.84 9.47 -3.90
CA VAL A 53 -5.39 9.72 -2.52
C VAL A 53 -5.11 8.42 -1.77
N SER A 54 -5.96 7.42 -1.89
CA SER A 54 -5.79 6.14 -1.19
C SER A 54 -4.50 5.43 -1.61
N VAL A 55 -4.23 5.34 -2.91
CA VAL A 55 -3.09 4.59 -3.46
C VAL A 55 -1.81 5.42 -3.44
N PHE A 56 -1.86 6.68 -3.90
CA PHE A 56 -0.67 7.50 -4.15
C PHE A 56 -0.46 8.64 -3.13
N GLY A 57 -1.37 8.77 -2.16
CA GLY A 57 -1.29 9.80 -1.12
C GLY A 57 -1.79 11.16 -1.57
N THR A 58 -1.58 12.16 -0.71
CA THR A 58 -1.97 13.55 -0.95
C THR A 58 -0.84 14.31 -1.65
N PRO A 59 -1.16 15.41 -2.38
CA PRO A 59 -0.12 16.23 -2.99
C PRO A 59 0.77 16.88 -1.93
N LYS A 60 2.06 16.88 -2.17
CA LYS A 60 3.06 17.60 -1.39
C LYS A 60 3.55 18.81 -2.18
N GLU A 61 4.28 19.72 -1.55
CA GLU A 61 4.77 20.95 -2.19
C GLU A 61 5.50 20.68 -3.51
N ALA A 62 6.30 19.61 -3.55
CA ALA A 62 7.18 19.30 -4.67
C ALA A 62 6.47 18.63 -5.87
N ASN A 63 5.40 17.84 -5.64
CA ASN A 63 4.68 17.13 -6.69
C ASN A 63 3.26 17.64 -6.94
N ALA A 64 2.89 18.77 -6.32
CA ALA A 64 1.52 19.28 -6.38
C ALA A 64 1.04 19.58 -7.81
N GLU A 65 1.93 20.01 -8.70
CA GLU A 65 1.56 20.30 -10.09
C GLU A 65 1.11 19.04 -10.83
N ASP A 66 1.93 18.00 -10.79
CA ASP A 66 1.61 16.71 -11.40
C ASP A 66 0.34 16.11 -10.79
N TRP A 67 0.29 16.06 -9.45
CA TRP A 67 -0.85 15.48 -8.73
C TRP A 67 -2.18 16.19 -9.06
N MET A 68 -2.16 17.53 -9.13
CA MET A 68 -3.35 18.31 -9.46
C MET A 68 -3.78 18.12 -10.92
N VAL A 69 -2.85 17.93 -11.86
CA VAL A 69 -3.18 17.59 -13.26
C VAL A 69 -3.95 16.28 -13.31
N ALA A 70 -3.49 15.27 -12.57
CA ALA A 70 -4.19 13.99 -12.47
C ALA A 70 -5.59 14.13 -11.85
N ALA A 71 -5.71 14.88 -10.75
CA ALA A 71 -6.98 15.10 -10.07
C ALA A 71 -7.99 15.89 -10.94
N GLU A 72 -7.53 16.93 -11.65
CA GLU A 72 -8.39 17.69 -12.57
C GLU A 72 -8.89 16.82 -13.72
N PHE A 73 -8.04 16.00 -14.32
CA PHE A 73 -8.47 15.05 -15.36
C PHE A 73 -9.54 14.07 -14.86
N LEU A 74 -9.33 13.48 -13.68
CA LEU A 74 -10.35 12.61 -13.03
C LEU A 74 -11.65 13.37 -12.76
N GLY A 75 -11.57 14.67 -12.43
CA GLY A 75 -12.73 15.54 -12.21
C GLY A 75 -13.64 15.71 -13.43
N TYR A 76 -13.14 15.49 -14.65
CA TYR A 76 -13.93 15.47 -15.88
C TYR A 76 -14.57 14.09 -16.17
N GLY A 77 -14.33 13.09 -15.34
CA GLY A 77 -14.89 11.73 -15.50
C GLY A 77 -13.98 10.77 -16.27
N GLY A 78 -12.73 11.12 -16.51
CA GLY A 78 -11.73 10.22 -17.07
C GLY A 78 -11.20 9.21 -16.06
N GLN A 79 -10.47 8.22 -16.54
CA GLN A 79 -9.73 7.25 -15.77
C GLN A 79 -8.23 7.43 -16.02
N LEU A 80 -7.39 7.08 -15.07
CA LEU A 80 -5.94 7.15 -15.20
C LEU A 80 -5.31 5.76 -15.10
N ALA A 81 -4.35 5.50 -15.97
CA ALA A 81 -3.34 4.47 -15.80
C ALA A 81 -2.07 5.18 -15.30
N VAL A 82 -1.69 4.98 -14.05
CA VAL A 82 -0.64 5.74 -13.37
C VAL A 82 0.57 4.87 -13.14
N VAL A 83 1.76 5.41 -13.42
CA VAL A 83 3.06 4.83 -13.06
C VAL A 83 3.80 5.81 -12.15
N ARG A 84 4.28 5.31 -11.02
CA ARG A 84 5.18 6.05 -10.15
C ARG A 84 6.60 5.99 -10.70
N ALA A 85 7.23 7.15 -10.93
CA ALA A 85 8.45 7.29 -11.72
C ALA A 85 9.74 7.29 -10.89
N GLU A 86 9.70 7.82 -9.67
CA GLU A 86 10.88 8.01 -8.82
C GLU A 86 11.48 6.69 -8.31
N THR A 87 12.80 6.63 -8.17
CA THR A 87 13.55 5.47 -7.67
C THR A 87 14.49 5.79 -6.50
N GLY A 88 14.61 7.05 -6.09
CA GLY A 88 15.44 7.50 -4.97
C GLY A 88 14.79 7.38 -3.60
N CYS A 89 13.53 6.94 -3.51
CA CYS A 89 12.80 6.75 -2.27
C CYS A 89 13.06 5.36 -1.65
N LEU A 90 12.77 5.22 -0.34
CA LEU A 90 12.93 3.96 0.40
C LEU A 90 11.65 3.61 1.17
N ASN A 91 11.37 2.32 1.28
CA ASN A 91 10.34 1.79 2.19
C ASN A 91 10.90 1.82 3.62
N ALA A 92 10.08 2.21 4.59
CA ALA A 92 10.43 2.10 6.00
C ALA A 92 10.46 0.63 6.42
N GLY A 93 11.50 0.24 7.15
CA GLY A 93 11.68 -1.13 7.62
C GLY A 93 11.93 -1.22 9.11
N SER A 94 11.86 -2.42 9.67
CA SER A 94 12.11 -2.70 11.08
C SER A 94 13.59 -2.53 11.49
N SER A 95 14.50 -2.64 10.53
CA SER A 95 15.96 -2.50 10.77
C SER A 95 16.54 -1.29 10.05
N ALA A 96 16.18 -1.10 8.78
CA ALA A 96 16.64 0.02 7.95
C ALA A 96 15.69 0.19 6.75
N GLY A 97 15.70 1.37 6.15
CA GLY A 97 15.01 1.62 4.89
C GLY A 97 15.58 0.77 3.74
N VAL A 98 14.72 0.29 2.89
CA VAL A 98 15.06 -0.53 1.71
C VAL A 98 14.15 -0.16 0.56
N LEU A 99 14.64 -0.14 -0.68
CA LEU A 99 13.77 0.06 -1.84
C LEU A 99 13.13 -1.27 -2.26
N ILE A 100 11.82 -1.34 -2.18
CA ILE A 100 10.98 -2.39 -2.74
C ILE A 100 9.99 -1.69 -3.68
N LYS A 101 10.14 -1.90 -4.97
CA LYS A 101 9.35 -1.15 -5.95
C LYS A 101 7.90 -1.62 -6.00
N ASN A 102 7.70 -2.94 -5.96
CA ASN A 102 6.40 -3.58 -6.10
C ASN A 102 6.41 -5.00 -5.51
N ASP A 103 5.26 -5.67 -5.58
CA ASP A 103 5.06 -7.01 -5.06
C ASP A 103 5.99 -8.06 -5.71
N LEU A 104 6.40 -7.89 -6.97
CA LEU A 104 7.33 -8.81 -7.64
C LEU A 104 8.74 -8.76 -7.03
N GLU A 105 9.25 -7.57 -6.70
CA GLU A 105 10.54 -7.43 -6.02
C GLU A 105 10.49 -8.02 -4.60
N TRP A 106 9.37 -7.83 -3.89
CA TRP A 106 9.15 -8.47 -2.60
C TRP A 106 9.19 -10.00 -2.71
N GLN A 107 8.48 -10.57 -3.67
CA GLN A 107 8.48 -12.03 -3.93
C GLN A 107 9.87 -12.55 -4.34
N ALA A 108 10.69 -11.71 -4.97
CA ALA A 108 12.10 -12.02 -5.27
C ALA A 108 13.00 -11.96 -4.02
N GLY A 109 12.48 -11.60 -2.84
CA GLY A 109 13.18 -11.58 -1.56
C GLY A 109 13.85 -10.26 -1.20
N VAL A 110 13.61 -9.19 -1.95
CA VAL A 110 14.12 -7.85 -1.61
C VAL A 110 13.48 -7.40 -0.30
N GLY A 111 14.28 -7.01 0.68
CA GLY A 111 13.80 -6.53 1.98
C GLY A 111 13.40 -7.61 2.99
N ALA A 112 13.44 -8.90 2.64
CA ALA A 112 13.02 -10.03 3.48
C ALA A 112 13.81 -10.20 4.79
N ALA A 113 14.93 -9.52 4.94
CA ALA A 113 15.71 -9.49 6.19
C ALA A 113 15.04 -8.65 7.29
N ASN A 114 14.15 -7.73 6.95
CA ASN A 114 13.33 -7.00 7.90
C ASN A 114 12.19 -7.89 8.41
N THR A 115 11.83 -7.76 9.69
CA THR A 115 10.64 -8.42 10.25
C THR A 115 9.37 -7.85 9.60
N PHE A 116 9.26 -6.53 9.56
CA PHE A 116 8.20 -5.82 8.86
C PHE A 116 8.80 -4.70 8.01
N VAL A 117 8.17 -4.44 6.88
CA VAL A 117 8.53 -3.35 5.95
C VAL A 117 7.25 -2.69 5.46
N ALA A 118 7.25 -1.37 5.32
CA ALA A 118 6.16 -0.67 4.66
C ALA A 118 5.99 -1.13 3.21
N ARG A 119 4.77 -1.40 2.77
CA ARG A 119 4.47 -1.99 1.45
C ARG A 119 4.93 -1.14 0.29
N THR A 120 4.92 0.18 0.44
CA THR A 120 5.39 1.10 -0.59
C THR A 120 6.38 2.10 -0.02
N ALA A 121 7.31 2.57 -0.87
CA ALA A 121 8.33 3.52 -0.47
C ALA A 121 7.74 4.90 -0.15
N GLY A 122 8.35 5.58 0.83
CA GLY A 122 7.99 6.92 1.27
C GLY A 122 8.19 7.13 2.77
N SER A 123 8.34 8.38 3.17
CA SER A 123 8.51 8.78 4.58
C SER A 123 7.26 8.47 5.43
N TRP A 124 6.10 8.32 4.81
CA TRP A 124 4.84 7.96 5.47
C TRP A 124 4.95 6.66 6.27
N GLY A 125 5.78 5.71 5.79
CA GLY A 125 6.02 4.43 6.45
C GLY A 125 6.69 4.56 7.82
N ASN A 126 7.37 5.67 8.11
CA ASN A 126 7.98 5.92 9.42
C ASN A 126 6.94 6.18 10.52
N SER A 127 5.69 6.45 10.16
CA SER A 127 4.58 6.60 11.11
C SER A 127 4.00 5.25 11.56
N LEU A 128 4.39 4.16 10.91
CA LEU A 128 3.81 2.86 11.17
C LEU A 128 4.48 2.15 12.35
N LYS A 129 3.64 1.71 13.28
CA LYS A 129 4.00 0.75 14.34
C LYS A 129 3.23 -0.54 14.09
N VAL A 130 3.94 -1.66 14.03
CA VAL A 130 3.34 -2.99 13.92
C VAL A 130 3.36 -3.65 15.30
N VAL A 131 2.22 -4.13 15.72
CA VAL A 131 2.04 -4.84 16.99
C VAL A 131 1.62 -6.26 16.70
N ALA A 132 2.43 -7.22 17.12
CA ALA A 132 2.09 -8.62 17.09
C ALA A 132 1.90 -9.10 18.52
N ALA A 133 0.75 -9.67 18.85
CA ALA A 133 0.42 -10.12 20.19
C ALA A 133 -0.32 -11.45 20.18
N ASP A 134 0.07 -12.32 21.08
CA ASP A 134 -0.66 -13.56 21.38
C ASP A 134 -1.33 -13.47 22.75
N ARG A 135 -1.68 -14.63 23.33
CA ARG A 135 -2.29 -14.64 24.68
C ARG A 135 -1.37 -14.04 25.76
N GLY A 136 -0.05 -14.09 25.55
CA GLY A 136 0.99 -13.54 26.42
C GLY A 136 0.91 -13.98 27.86
N ALA A 137 1.17 -13.05 28.81
CA ALA A 137 0.99 -13.29 30.23
C ALA A 137 -0.50 -13.41 30.60
N ASP A 138 -0.78 -14.12 31.67
CA ASP A 138 -2.15 -14.32 32.14
C ASP A 138 -2.59 -13.18 33.05
N GLN A 139 -1.76 -12.79 34.02
CA GLN A 139 -2.11 -11.79 35.05
C GLN A 139 -0.98 -10.80 35.28
N ILE A 140 -1.34 -9.62 35.77
CA ILE A 140 -0.46 -8.63 36.38
C ILE A 140 -0.73 -8.63 37.89
N LEU A 141 0.28 -8.95 38.68
CA LEU A 141 0.24 -8.91 40.12
C LEU A 141 0.86 -7.60 40.60
N THR A 142 0.16 -6.77 41.33
CA THR A 142 0.75 -5.64 42.05
C THR A 142 1.24 -6.15 43.39
N LEU A 143 2.54 -6.19 43.57
CA LEU A 143 3.20 -6.69 44.76
C LEU A 143 3.40 -5.57 45.80
N ALA A 144 3.48 -5.94 47.11
CA ALA A 144 3.72 -4.98 48.19
C ALA A 144 5.15 -4.42 48.16
N SER A 145 6.10 -5.19 47.62
CA SER A 145 7.52 -4.81 47.41
C SER A 145 8.04 -5.42 46.12
N ALA A 146 9.18 -4.96 45.65
CA ALA A 146 9.84 -5.56 44.50
C ALA A 146 10.46 -6.91 44.91
N PRO A 147 10.26 -7.96 44.10
CA PRO A 147 10.94 -9.25 44.30
C PRO A 147 12.42 -9.15 43.96
N ALA A 148 13.28 -9.94 44.61
CA ALA A 148 14.72 -9.97 44.35
C ALA A 148 15.04 -10.54 42.96
N THR A 149 14.21 -11.47 42.47
CA THR A 149 14.36 -12.10 41.16
C THR A 149 13.23 -11.72 40.24
N THR A 150 13.53 -10.99 39.17
CA THR A 150 12.55 -10.49 38.17
C THR A 150 12.88 -10.94 36.74
N ALA A 151 13.81 -11.87 36.59
CA ALA A 151 14.25 -12.31 35.27
C ALA A 151 13.15 -13.03 34.53
N LEU A 152 13.04 -12.71 33.24
CA LEU A 152 12.09 -13.36 32.31
C LEU A 152 12.24 -14.89 32.35
N GLY A 153 11.11 -15.60 32.43
CA GLY A 153 11.07 -17.07 32.43
C GLY A 153 11.38 -17.72 33.78
N THR A 154 11.75 -16.95 34.83
CA THR A 154 11.96 -17.50 36.17
C THR A 154 10.68 -18.12 36.71
N ALA A 155 10.74 -19.36 37.14
CA ALA A 155 9.63 -20.03 37.80
C ALA A 155 9.36 -19.43 39.17
N PHE A 156 8.11 -19.29 39.57
CA PHE A 156 7.70 -18.88 40.89
C PHE A 156 6.55 -19.75 41.40
N THR A 157 6.31 -19.73 42.68
CA THR A 157 5.11 -20.29 43.29
C THR A 157 4.45 -19.26 44.20
N THR A 158 3.24 -19.53 44.61
CA THR A 158 2.59 -18.82 45.74
C THR A 158 2.53 -19.78 46.90
N VAL A 159 2.43 -19.24 48.12
CA VAL A 159 2.25 -20.03 49.34
C VAL A 159 1.04 -20.97 49.25
N SER A 160 0.07 -20.65 48.42
CA SER A 160 -1.09 -21.51 48.15
C SER A 160 -0.81 -22.62 47.10
N GLY A 161 0.41 -22.72 46.60
CA GLY A 161 0.83 -23.74 45.63
C GLY A 161 0.42 -23.46 44.17
N LYS A 162 0.06 -22.23 43.81
CA LYS A 162 -0.13 -21.82 42.43
C LYS A 162 1.21 -21.44 41.84
N GLY A 163 1.56 -22.02 40.72
CA GLY A 163 2.85 -21.83 40.05
C GLY A 163 2.74 -21.12 38.72
N GLY A 164 3.87 -20.59 38.26
CA GLY A 164 3.98 -19.95 36.97
C GLY A 164 5.39 -19.48 36.66
N ARG A 165 5.50 -18.64 35.64
CA ARG A 165 6.75 -17.99 35.22
C ARG A 165 6.59 -16.48 35.16
N ILE A 166 7.64 -15.77 35.51
CA ILE A 166 7.73 -14.33 35.40
C ILE A 166 7.83 -13.93 33.92
N TYR A 167 6.94 -13.07 33.44
CA TYR A 167 7.00 -12.49 32.13
C TYR A 167 7.77 -11.16 32.12
N SER A 168 7.38 -10.23 32.99
CA SER A 168 8.05 -8.93 33.12
C SER A 168 7.77 -8.34 34.50
N PHE A 169 8.64 -7.40 34.93
CA PHE A 169 8.46 -6.64 36.13
C PHE A 169 8.64 -5.16 35.87
N ASP A 170 7.69 -4.37 36.32
CA ASP A 170 7.80 -2.90 36.37
C ASP A 170 8.13 -2.43 37.78
N ALA A 171 9.36 -1.99 37.96
CA ALA A 171 9.89 -1.52 39.26
C ALA A 171 9.23 -0.20 39.74
N ALA A 172 8.63 0.59 38.83
CA ALA A 172 8.01 1.84 39.21
C ALA A 172 6.63 1.62 39.88
N SER A 173 5.92 0.60 39.49
CA SER A 173 4.59 0.26 39.99
C SER A 173 4.57 -1.00 40.88
N ASN A 174 5.70 -1.72 41.01
CA ASN A 174 5.77 -3.08 41.57
C ASN A 174 4.79 -4.05 40.89
N GLU A 175 4.60 -3.90 39.58
CA GLU A 175 3.70 -4.79 38.80
C GLU A 175 4.52 -5.92 38.18
N LEU A 176 4.14 -7.16 38.49
CA LEU A 176 4.74 -8.37 37.98
C LEU A 176 3.76 -9.04 37.01
N ALA A 177 4.09 -9.11 35.74
CA ALA A 177 3.31 -9.91 34.77
C ALA A 177 3.75 -11.37 34.83
N VAL A 178 2.78 -12.30 34.85
CA VAL A 178 3.02 -13.72 35.05
C VAL A 178 2.27 -14.59 34.06
N ILE A 179 2.91 -15.70 33.66
CA ILE A 179 2.30 -16.80 32.91
C ILE A 179 2.06 -17.93 33.90
N LEU A 180 0.81 -18.38 34.04
CA LEU A 180 0.43 -19.44 34.97
C LEU A 180 0.65 -20.82 34.36
N ASP A 181 1.17 -21.76 35.14
CA ASP A 181 1.28 -23.17 34.75
C ASP A 181 -0.12 -23.77 34.49
N ASN A 182 -1.12 -23.34 35.25
CA ASN A 182 -2.51 -23.68 35.05
C ASN A 182 -3.36 -22.40 34.94
N PRO A 183 -3.74 -21.98 33.72
CA PRO A 183 -4.56 -20.81 33.50
C PRO A 183 -5.93 -20.80 34.18
N GLY A 184 -6.41 -21.97 34.57
CA GLY A 184 -7.63 -22.13 35.39
C GLY A 184 -7.45 -21.85 36.88
N SER A 185 -6.20 -21.77 37.36
CA SER A 185 -5.85 -21.54 38.78
C SER A 185 -5.33 -20.12 38.97
N LEU A 186 -6.23 -19.12 38.85
CA LEU A 186 -5.88 -17.71 38.94
C LEU A 186 -5.35 -17.34 40.35
N ILE A 187 -4.29 -16.49 40.36
CA ILE A 187 -3.81 -15.84 41.58
C ILE A 187 -4.81 -14.74 41.97
N THR A 188 -4.99 -14.51 43.23
CA THR A 188 -5.87 -13.52 43.79
C THR A 188 -5.14 -12.60 44.77
N SER A 189 -5.74 -11.51 45.20
CA SER A 189 -5.16 -10.64 46.23
C SER A 189 -5.09 -11.28 47.63
N ALA A 190 -5.57 -12.49 47.80
CA ALA A 190 -5.44 -13.27 49.02
C ALA A 190 -4.18 -14.21 48.98
N ASP A 191 -3.58 -14.36 47.81
CA ASP A 191 -2.40 -15.16 47.66
C ASP A 191 -1.12 -14.36 48.06
N ILE A 192 -0.13 -15.06 48.46
CA ILE A 192 1.20 -14.54 48.82
C ILE A 192 2.19 -15.05 47.78
N PHE A 193 2.90 -14.16 47.13
CA PHE A 193 3.97 -14.50 46.18
C PHE A 193 5.17 -15.04 46.98
N ASP A 194 5.58 -16.25 46.67
CA ASP A 194 6.72 -16.92 47.22
C ASP A 194 7.92 -16.69 46.32
N GLU A 195 8.90 -15.96 46.79
CA GLU A 195 10.01 -15.46 45.98
C GLU A 195 10.96 -16.62 45.58
N PRO A 196 11.27 -16.79 44.30
CA PRO A 196 12.21 -17.83 43.87
C PRO A 196 13.59 -17.61 44.49
N GLY A 197 14.09 -18.59 45.22
CA GLY A 197 15.40 -18.56 45.87
C GLY A 197 15.42 -17.89 47.23
N ASP A 198 14.25 -17.64 47.84
CA ASP A 198 14.17 -17.27 49.24
C ASP A 198 14.47 -18.48 50.17
N GLY A 199 14.17 -18.42 51.43
CA GLY A 199 14.51 -19.51 52.36
C GLY A 199 16.00 -19.62 52.62
N VAL A 200 16.71 -18.48 52.64
CA VAL A 200 18.11 -18.42 53.08
C VAL A 200 18.16 -18.66 54.58
N ALA A 201 18.82 -19.74 54.99
CA ALA A 201 19.01 -20.03 56.41
C ALA A 201 19.74 -18.90 57.13
N THR A 202 19.10 -18.27 58.10
CA THR A 202 19.67 -17.18 58.92
C THR A 202 20.01 -17.62 60.36
N SER A 203 19.44 -18.73 60.80
CA SER A 203 19.74 -19.31 62.10
C SER A 203 19.62 -20.82 62.04
N VAL A 204 20.51 -21.49 62.70
CA VAL A 204 20.58 -22.97 62.81
C VAL A 204 20.73 -23.43 64.25
N THR A 205 20.19 -24.57 64.57
CA THR A 205 20.34 -25.18 65.90
C THR A 205 20.94 -26.57 65.74
N ALA A 206 22.07 -26.82 66.38
CA ALA A 206 22.70 -28.14 66.39
C ALA A 206 21.89 -29.13 67.19
N GLY A 207 21.68 -30.31 66.65
CA GLY A 207 21.17 -31.46 67.38
C GLY A 207 22.19 -32.05 68.34
N ALA A 208 21.78 -33.06 69.11
CA ALA A 208 22.70 -33.76 69.98
C ALA A 208 23.78 -34.48 69.18
N TYR A 209 25.04 -34.17 69.50
CA TYR A 209 26.18 -34.80 68.87
C TYR A 209 27.07 -35.47 69.93
N ALA A 210 27.38 -36.72 69.76
CA ALA A 210 28.27 -37.49 70.59
C ALA A 210 29.47 -37.97 69.75
N GLY A 211 30.40 -37.05 69.44
CA GLY A 211 31.60 -37.39 68.72
C GLY A 211 32.65 -37.94 69.68
N LEU A 212 33.54 -38.80 69.30
CA LEU A 212 34.60 -39.39 70.09
C LEU A 212 35.95 -38.78 69.70
N GLY A 213 36.55 -38.04 70.65
CA GLY A 213 37.99 -37.75 70.62
C GLY A 213 38.47 -36.72 69.65
N SER A 214 39.58 -36.36 69.37
CA SER A 214 40.44 -35.49 68.57
C SER A 214 39.83 -34.66 67.39
N GLN A 215 38.59 -34.24 67.46
CA GLN A 215 37.94 -33.39 66.40
C GLN A 215 37.94 -31.92 66.78
N ASN A 216 38.79 -31.52 67.79
CA ASN A 216 38.85 -30.15 68.25
C ASN A 216 39.18 -29.17 67.09
N GLY A 217 38.32 -28.20 66.92
CA GLY A 217 38.49 -27.16 65.89
C GLY A 217 37.17 -26.78 65.18
N THR A 218 37.29 -25.88 64.23
CA THR A 218 36.17 -25.48 63.37
C THR A 218 36.27 -26.21 62.00
N HIS A 219 35.23 -26.87 61.65
CA HIS A 219 35.11 -27.63 60.40
C HIS A 219 34.06 -27.00 59.50
N THR A 220 34.46 -26.56 58.32
CA THR A 220 33.53 -26.05 57.30
C THR A 220 32.95 -27.24 56.53
N VAL A 221 31.64 -27.39 56.53
CA VAL A 221 30.92 -28.51 55.93
C VAL A 221 29.80 -28.02 55.04
N ASP A 222 29.55 -28.77 53.97
CA ASP A 222 28.39 -28.60 53.10
C ASP A 222 27.36 -29.70 53.48
N PRO A 223 26.33 -29.38 54.28
CA PRO A 223 25.38 -30.38 54.76
C PRO A 223 24.50 -30.88 53.64
N THR A 224 23.89 -32.06 53.79
CA THR A 224 22.92 -32.64 52.86
C THR A 224 21.59 -32.84 53.56
N GLY A 225 20.47 -32.82 52.77
CA GLY A 225 19.13 -32.95 53.30
C GLY A 225 18.41 -31.58 53.48
N GLY A 226 17.18 -31.60 53.96
CA GLY A 226 16.29 -30.42 53.93
C GLY A 226 15.67 -30.20 52.53
N SER A 227 14.87 -29.15 52.38
CA SER A 227 14.22 -28.79 51.09
C SER A 227 15.14 -28.00 50.18
N GLY A 228 16.09 -27.25 50.74
CA GLY A 228 16.97 -26.29 50.05
C GLY A 228 18.32 -26.85 49.61
N THR A 229 19.13 -25.92 49.06
CA THR A 229 20.49 -26.23 48.54
C THR A 229 21.47 -25.10 48.84
N GLY A 230 22.78 -25.43 48.86
CA GLY A 230 23.85 -24.45 48.96
C GLY A 230 24.16 -23.92 50.37
N LEU A 231 23.56 -24.51 51.44
CA LEU A 231 23.90 -24.21 52.81
C LEU A 231 25.34 -24.64 53.12
N ARG A 232 26.09 -23.78 53.78
CA ARG A 232 27.45 -24.08 54.24
C ARG A 232 27.60 -23.66 55.69
N LEU A 233 28.09 -24.57 56.53
CA LEU A 233 28.19 -24.40 57.98
C LEU A 233 29.61 -24.53 58.47
N ASP A 234 29.98 -23.71 59.45
CA ASP A 234 31.15 -23.88 60.30
C ASP A 234 30.71 -24.53 61.60
N VAL A 235 31.12 -25.77 61.84
CA VAL A 235 30.86 -26.53 63.06
C VAL A 235 32.06 -26.50 63.92
N THR A 236 31.97 -25.91 65.15
CA THR A 236 33.02 -25.90 66.11
C THR A 236 32.84 -26.95 67.17
N ILE A 237 33.86 -27.80 67.33
CA ILE A 237 33.90 -28.94 68.23
C ILE A 237 35.02 -28.74 69.25
N ASP A 238 34.76 -28.98 70.53
CA ASP A 238 35.74 -28.85 71.60
C ASP A 238 36.63 -30.12 71.75
N ALA A 239 37.66 -30.05 72.62
CA ALA A 239 38.58 -31.16 72.87
C ALA A 239 37.91 -32.39 73.47
N GLY A 240 36.71 -32.30 74.02
CA GLY A 240 35.89 -33.40 74.53
C GLY A 240 34.99 -34.04 73.47
N GLY A 241 34.97 -33.50 72.24
CA GLY A 241 34.11 -33.98 71.18
C GLY A 241 32.68 -33.44 71.20
N ALA A 242 32.37 -32.41 71.98
CA ALA A 242 31.08 -31.74 72.01
C ALA A 242 31.00 -30.57 70.97
N VAL A 243 29.90 -30.42 70.33
CA VAL A 243 29.63 -29.25 69.44
C VAL A 243 29.42 -28.03 70.34
N THR A 244 30.29 -27.06 70.23
CA THR A 244 30.22 -25.79 70.99
C THR A 244 29.63 -24.64 70.21
N GLY A 245 29.49 -24.77 68.86
CA GLY A 245 28.87 -23.77 67.98
C GLY A 245 28.71 -24.26 66.60
N VAL A 246 27.63 -23.75 65.96
CA VAL A 246 27.41 -23.89 64.52
C VAL A 246 27.14 -22.51 63.99
N ALA A 247 27.91 -22.10 63.01
CA ALA A 247 27.77 -20.81 62.36
C ALA A 247 27.48 -21.00 60.87
N ILE A 248 26.63 -20.15 60.32
CA ILE A 248 26.31 -20.17 58.87
C ILE A 248 27.43 -19.41 58.13
N VAL A 249 28.06 -20.04 57.17
CA VAL A 249 29.04 -19.46 56.26
C VAL A 249 28.35 -18.98 54.98
N ALA A 250 27.42 -19.80 54.45
CA ALA A 250 26.51 -19.46 53.39
C ALA A 250 25.14 -20.05 53.71
N GLY A 251 24.08 -19.23 53.67
CA GLY A 251 22.72 -19.61 54.08
C GLY A 251 21.99 -20.53 53.09
N GLY A 252 22.54 -20.74 51.92
CA GLY A 252 21.84 -21.48 50.84
C GLY A 252 20.58 -20.79 50.38
N GLN A 253 19.65 -21.53 49.80
CA GLN A 253 18.36 -21.06 49.35
C GLN A 253 17.35 -22.18 49.36
N ASP A 254 16.04 -21.86 49.31
CA ASP A 254 14.91 -22.80 49.32
C ASP A 254 14.80 -23.69 50.56
N TYR A 255 15.32 -23.26 51.71
CA TYR A 255 15.16 -23.97 52.98
C TYR A 255 13.89 -23.50 53.71
N GLU A 256 13.27 -24.47 54.45
CA GLU A 256 12.12 -24.17 55.31
C GLU A 256 12.55 -24.18 56.78
N GLN A 257 11.88 -23.35 57.59
CA GLN A 257 12.11 -23.41 59.05
C GLN A 257 11.67 -24.78 59.58
N GLY A 258 12.59 -25.45 60.23
CA GLY A 258 12.38 -26.82 60.75
C GLY A 258 13.06 -27.92 59.89
N ASP A 259 13.59 -27.52 58.74
CA ASP A 259 14.41 -28.45 57.93
C ASP A 259 15.58 -29.01 58.76
N VAL A 260 15.81 -30.31 58.58
CA VAL A 260 16.94 -30.97 59.22
C VAL A 260 17.94 -31.36 58.14
N VAL A 261 19.13 -30.75 58.26
CA VAL A 261 20.29 -31.05 57.39
C VAL A 261 21.31 -31.91 58.10
N THR A 262 22.01 -32.69 57.38
CA THR A 262 22.99 -33.69 57.91
C THR A 262 24.40 -33.26 57.53
N CYS A 263 25.21 -32.93 58.51
CA CYS A 263 26.67 -32.77 58.38
C CYS A 263 27.31 -34.14 58.51
N ALA A 264 27.84 -34.67 57.41
CA ALA A 264 28.44 -36.00 57.40
C ALA A 264 29.68 -36.09 58.28
N ALA A 265 29.84 -37.17 59.01
CA ALA A 265 30.98 -37.43 59.90
C ALA A 265 32.35 -37.19 59.23
N ALA A 266 32.48 -37.56 57.94
CA ALA A 266 33.70 -37.35 57.16
C ALA A 266 34.12 -35.88 57.03
N GLY A 267 33.17 -34.93 57.07
CA GLY A 267 33.42 -33.47 57.05
C GLY A 267 33.76 -32.85 58.40
N LEU A 268 33.49 -33.56 59.51
CA LEU A 268 33.67 -33.06 60.88
C LEU A 268 35.04 -33.39 61.51
N GLY A 269 35.99 -33.82 60.69
CA GLY A 269 37.36 -34.15 61.11
C GLY A 269 37.66 -35.65 61.24
N THR A 270 38.94 -35.98 61.28
CA THR A 270 39.42 -37.36 61.38
C THR A 270 39.05 -37.99 62.72
N GLY A 271 38.19 -39.02 62.66
CA GLY A 271 37.73 -39.77 63.85
C GLY A 271 36.27 -39.49 64.27
N ALA A 272 35.56 -38.65 63.53
CA ALA A 272 34.11 -38.46 63.71
C ALA A 272 33.39 -39.79 63.45
N SER A 273 32.54 -40.25 64.39
CA SER A 273 31.87 -41.58 64.35
C SER A 273 30.38 -41.47 64.06
N SER A 274 29.84 -40.26 64.00
CA SER A 274 28.40 -40.03 63.71
C SER A 274 28.22 -38.73 62.97
N ASP A 275 27.14 -38.70 62.18
CA ASP A 275 26.71 -37.46 61.50
C ASP A 275 26.07 -36.50 62.52
N LEU A 276 26.26 -35.21 62.30
CA LEU A 276 25.56 -34.16 63.06
C LEU A 276 24.32 -33.73 62.34
N GLN A 277 23.21 -33.80 63.03
CA GLN A 277 21.95 -33.20 62.55
C GLN A 277 21.87 -31.73 62.99
N VAL A 278 21.57 -30.84 62.06
CA VAL A 278 21.41 -29.42 62.30
C VAL A 278 20.00 -29.02 61.81
N THR A 279 19.22 -28.42 62.69
CA THR A 279 17.89 -27.90 62.34
C THR A 279 17.97 -26.44 61.95
N ILE A 280 17.39 -26.08 60.82
CA ILE A 280 17.26 -24.68 60.42
C ILE A 280 16.18 -24.01 61.28
N SER A 281 16.60 -23.07 62.10
CA SER A 281 15.75 -22.46 63.12
C SER A 281 15.04 -21.19 62.61
N ALA A 282 15.63 -20.53 61.63
CA ALA A 282 15.02 -19.39 60.96
C ALA A 282 15.56 -19.27 59.52
N VAL A 283 14.71 -18.89 58.63
CA VAL A 283 15.01 -18.55 57.24
C VAL A 283 14.53 -17.12 56.95
N THR A 284 15.11 -16.50 55.94
CA THR A 284 14.49 -15.28 55.38
C THR A 284 13.25 -15.71 54.63
N ASN A 285 12.13 -15.21 55.02
CA ASN A 285 10.88 -15.34 54.26
C ASN A 285 10.59 -13.97 53.63
N ASP A 286 10.94 -13.84 52.39
CA ASP A 286 10.64 -12.65 51.60
C ASP A 286 9.26 -12.79 50.86
N ASN A 287 8.32 -13.52 51.49
CA ASN A 287 6.94 -13.64 51.04
C ASN A 287 6.30 -12.28 50.83
N ILE A 288 5.96 -11.99 49.57
CA ILE A 288 5.43 -10.70 49.18
C ILE A 288 3.92 -10.78 49.01
N ALA A 289 3.20 -9.89 49.71
CA ALA A 289 1.74 -9.83 49.57
C ALA A 289 1.34 -9.35 48.16
N VAL A 290 0.38 -9.99 47.58
CA VAL A 290 -0.28 -9.57 46.33
C VAL A 290 -1.37 -8.58 46.68
N ASN A 291 -1.14 -7.28 46.38
CA ASN A 291 -2.09 -6.21 46.71
C ASN A 291 -3.29 -6.18 45.73
N SER A 292 -3.04 -6.38 44.47
CA SER A 292 -4.09 -6.45 43.46
C SER A 292 -3.67 -7.32 42.28
N VAL A 293 -4.67 -7.78 41.53
CA VAL A 293 -4.48 -8.61 40.34
C VAL A 293 -5.31 -8.05 39.21
N LYS A 294 -4.70 -7.95 38.02
CA LYS A 294 -5.35 -7.51 36.80
C LYS A 294 -5.15 -8.57 35.71
N ASP A 295 -6.08 -8.66 34.79
CA ASP A 295 -5.87 -9.42 33.57
C ASP A 295 -4.81 -8.72 32.68
N TRP A 296 -3.81 -9.47 32.22
CA TRP A 296 -2.70 -8.90 31.49
C TRP A 296 -3.15 -8.35 30.13
N TYR A 297 -3.90 -9.12 29.36
CA TYR A 297 -4.26 -8.77 27.98
C TYR A 297 -5.14 -7.51 27.89
N THR A 298 -6.10 -7.39 28.80
CA THR A 298 -7.04 -6.25 28.81
C THR A 298 -6.44 -4.99 29.43
N ASN A 299 -5.33 -5.11 30.17
CA ASN A 299 -4.74 -3.95 30.86
C ASN A 299 -3.40 -3.51 30.24
N THR A 300 -2.72 -4.36 29.45
CA THR A 300 -1.46 -4.00 28.81
C THR A 300 -1.68 -2.96 27.74
N GLU A 301 -0.93 -1.87 27.84
CA GLU A 301 -0.89 -0.77 26.89
C GLU A 301 0.17 -1.00 25.84
N ILE A 302 -0.17 -0.68 24.58
CA ILE A 302 0.77 -0.66 23.47
C ILE A 302 1.63 0.59 23.62
N ALA A 303 2.92 0.41 23.87
CA ALA A 303 3.84 1.48 24.22
C ALA A 303 3.76 2.69 23.26
N GLY A 304 3.56 3.88 23.84
CA GLY A 304 3.52 5.15 23.11
C GLY A 304 2.23 5.45 22.35
N THR A 305 1.17 4.61 22.49
CA THR A 305 -0.05 4.81 21.72
C THR A 305 -1.29 5.15 22.58
N GLY A 306 -1.27 4.85 23.88
CA GLY A 306 -2.45 4.91 24.73
C GLY A 306 -3.52 3.85 24.45
N LEU A 307 -3.26 2.94 23.51
CA LEU A 307 -4.16 1.85 23.15
C LEU A 307 -3.83 0.60 23.97
N LYS A 308 -4.83 -0.17 24.35
CA LYS A 308 -4.67 -1.47 24.99
C LYS A 308 -4.71 -2.60 23.96
N LEU A 309 -4.11 -3.76 24.27
CA LEU A 309 -4.15 -4.94 23.40
C LEU A 309 -5.59 -5.36 23.06
N SER A 310 -6.51 -5.23 24.01
CA SER A 310 -7.94 -5.50 23.80
C SER A 310 -8.59 -4.61 22.72
N ALA A 311 -7.98 -3.51 22.31
CA ALA A 311 -8.44 -2.70 21.19
C ALA A 311 -8.18 -3.37 19.82
N ILE A 312 -7.25 -4.34 19.75
CA ILE A 312 -7.00 -5.12 18.54
C ILE A 312 -8.10 -6.17 18.36
N GLY A 313 -8.41 -6.92 19.41
CA GLY A 313 -9.40 -7.98 19.42
C GLY A 313 -9.49 -8.65 20.79
N PRO A 314 -10.39 -9.62 20.99
CA PRO A 314 -10.40 -10.47 22.16
C PRO A 314 -9.11 -11.28 22.26
N ARG A 315 -8.74 -11.72 23.49
CA ARG A 315 -7.50 -12.49 23.70
C ARG A 315 -7.43 -13.71 22.75
N PRO A 316 -6.36 -13.87 21.95
CA PRO A 316 -6.17 -15.06 21.11
C PRO A 316 -5.84 -16.28 21.96
N GLY A 317 -6.07 -17.46 21.45
CA GLY A 317 -5.93 -18.71 22.19
C GLY A 317 -5.38 -19.84 21.33
N THR A 318 -6.21 -20.80 21.07
CA THR A 318 -5.90 -21.98 20.24
C THR A 318 -6.95 -22.11 19.16
N SER A 319 -6.54 -22.19 17.91
CA SER A 319 -7.44 -22.38 16.79
C SER A 319 -8.09 -23.76 16.82
N GLU A 320 -9.24 -23.88 16.17
CA GLU A 320 -9.90 -25.17 15.99
C GLU A 320 -9.02 -26.15 15.24
N TYR A 321 -8.26 -25.63 14.25
CA TYR A 321 -7.31 -26.41 13.45
C TYR A 321 -6.19 -27.02 14.31
N ALA A 322 -5.57 -26.25 15.18
CA ALA A 322 -4.53 -26.69 16.11
C ALA A 322 -5.09 -27.61 17.18
N SER A 323 -6.23 -27.26 17.78
CA SER A 323 -6.91 -28.04 18.81
C SER A 323 -7.27 -29.46 18.34
N ALA A 324 -7.75 -29.59 17.08
CA ALA A 324 -8.05 -30.89 16.47
C ALA A 324 -6.81 -31.77 16.33
N ARG A 325 -5.60 -31.22 16.40
CA ARG A 325 -4.31 -31.93 16.36
C ARG A 325 -3.65 -32.08 17.72
N GLY A 326 -4.35 -31.60 18.77
CA GLY A 326 -3.82 -31.61 20.14
C GLY A 326 -2.75 -30.57 20.41
N LEU A 327 -2.62 -29.59 19.53
CA LEU A 327 -1.69 -28.45 19.68
C LEU A 327 -2.35 -27.27 20.42
N ALA A 328 -1.55 -26.37 21.00
CA ALA A 328 -2.10 -25.24 21.74
C ALA A 328 -1.29 -23.93 21.52
N TYR A 329 -1.99 -22.80 21.69
CA TYR A 329 -1.44 -21.42 21.67
C TYR A 329 -0.90 -20.97 20.31
N ASP A 330 -1.50 -21.44 19.24
CA ASP A 330 -1.13 -21.08 17.89
C ASP A 330 -1.70 -19.71 17.42
N GLU A 331 -2.73 -19.19 18.08
CA GLU A 331 -3.34 -17.94 17.66
C GLU A 331 -2.57 -16.69 18.09
N MET A 332 -2.56 -15.69 17.22
CA MET A 332 -2.02 -14.37 17.45
C MET A 332 -2.80 -13.28 16.71
N HIS A 333 -2.61 -12.04 17.13
CA HIS A 333 -3.13 -10.86 16.44
C HIS A 333 -1.98 -10.01 15.93
N VAL A 334 -2.20 -9.36 14.78
CA VAL A 334 -1.31 -8.33 14.26
C VAL A 334 -2.12 -7.06 13.97
N ALA A 335 -1.64 -5.92 14.40
CA ALA A 335 -2.22 -4.63 14.10
C ALA A 335 -1.19 -3.66 13.55
N VAL A 336 -1.60 -2.84 12.59
CA VAL A 336 -0.81 -1.74 12.04
C VAL A 336 -1.38 -0.43 12.56
N ILE A 337 -0.57 0.37 13.22
CA ILE A 337 -0.96 1.62 13.88
C ILE A 337 -0.21 2.79 13.23
N ASP A 338 -0.92 3.84 12.91
CA ASP A 338 -0.39 5.14 12.48
C ASP A 338 -0.11 6.00 13.72
N THR A 339 1.15 6.08 14.13
CA THR A 339 1.53 6.73 15.39
C THR A 339 1.52 8.25 15.31
N THR A 340 1.82 8.84 14.16
CA THR A 340 1.91 10.29 13.95
C THR A 340 0.69 10.87 13.25
N GLY A 341 -0.11 10.06 12.56
CA GLY A 341 -1.26 10.50 11.79
C GLY A 341 -0.93 10.84 10.33
N ASP A 342 0.24 10.46 9.82
CA ASP A 342 0.66 10.76 8.45
C ASP A 342 -0.17 10.03 7.39
N VAL A 343 -0.81 8.93 7.77
CA VAL A 343 -1.67 8.10 6.89
C VAL A 343 -3.15 8.41 7.09
N SER A 344 -3.60 8.39 8.33
CA SER A 344 -5.03 8.51 8.70
C SER A 344 -5.47 9.95 8.96
N GLY A 345 -4.53 10.86 9.21
CA GLY A 345 -4.79 12.22 9.68
C GLY A 345 -4.99 12.32 11.21
N ALA A 346 -4.95 11.21 11.95
CA ALA A 346 -5.08 11.19 13.39
C ALA A 346 -4.06 10.23 14.01
N ALA A 347 -3.26 10.74 14.94
CA ALA A 347 -2.24 9.95 15.63
C ALA A 347 -2.87 8.77 16.42
N ASN A 348 -2.14 7.68 16.51
CA ASN A 348 -2.51 6.46 17.22
C ASN A 348 -3.79 5.78 16.67
N THR A 349 -4.01 5.89 15.37
CA THR A 349 -5.13 5.22 14.69
C THR A 349 -4.71 3.82 14.23
N ILE A 350 -5.52 2.81 14.56
CA ILE A 350 -5.33 1.46 14.01
C ILE A 350 -5.80 1.45 12.56
N LEU A 351 -4.86 1.23 11.64
CA LEU A 351 -5.13 1.15 10.19
C LEU A 351 -5.67 -0.22 9.78
N GLU A 352 -5.05 -1.29 10.28
CA GLU A 352 -5.42 -2.68 9.99
C GLU A 352 -5.37 -3.54 11.24
N ARG A 353 -6.24 -4.55 11.26
CA ARG A 353 -6.30 -5.57 12.31
C ARG A 353 -6.43 -6.93 11.66
N PHE A 354 -5.47 -7.78 11.93
CA PHE A 354 -5.49 -9.19 11.57
C PHE A 354 -5.66 -9.98 12.86
N THR A 355 -6.81 -10.59 13.04
CA THR A 355 -7.17 -11.29 14.28
C THR A 355 -7.20 -12.79 14.07
N TYR A 356 -6.81 -13.56 15.10
CA TYR A 356 -6.81 -15.02 15.09
C TYR A 356 -5.97 -15.64 13.97
N LEU A 357 -4.82 -15.03 13.67
CA LEU A 357 -3.82 -15.59 12.77
C LEU A 357 -3.15 -16.77 13.44
N SER A 358 -2.82 -17.82 12.66
CA SER A 358 -2.13 -18.99 13.18
C SER A 358 -0.61 -18.86 13.07
N LYS A 359 0.10 -19.35 14.07
CA LYS A 359 1.55 -19.55 14.06
C LYS A 359 1.98 -20.77 13.24
N LEU A 360 1.04 -21.69 12.95
CA LEU A 360 1.24 -22.85 12.10
C LEU A 360 1.37 -22.45 10.63
N SER A 361 2.40 -22.94 9.94
CA SER A 361 2.60 -22.68 8.51
C SER A 361 1.52 -23.27 7.62
N ASP A 362 0.88 -24.35 8.05
CA ASP A 362 -0.26 -25.01 7.41
C ASP A 362 -1.61 -24.69 8.08
N GLY A 363 -1.62 -23.70 8.99
CA GLY A 363 -2.80 -23.27 9.76
C GLY A 363 -3.96 -22.85 8.87
N LYS A 364 -5.16 -23.22 9.29
CA LYS A 364 -6.41 -22.88 8.57
C LYS A 364 -7.44 -22.25 9.50
N SER A 365 -8.21 -21.33 8.94
CA SER A 365 -9.40 -20.77 9.59
C SER A 365 -10.51 -21.83 9.71
N SER A 366 -11.56 -21.54 10.47
CA SER A 366 -12.77 -22.38 10.54
C SER A 366 -13.44 -22.59 9.17
N GLU A 367 -13.22 -21.70 8.23
CA GLU A 367 -13.74 -21.76 6.86
C GLU A 367 -12.82 -22.51 5.89
N GLY A 368 -11.64 -22.96 6.36
CA GLY A 368 -10.64 -23.69 5.58
C GLY A 368 -9.68 -22.81 4.79
N SER A 369 -9.77 -21.49 4.93
CA SER A 369 -8.82 -20.54 4.33
C SER A 369 -7.47 -20.58 5.04
N LEU A 370 -6.39 -20.15 4.35
CA LEU A 370 -5.07 -19.99 4.94
C LEU A 370 -5.13 -19.00 6.13
N ALA A 371 -4.55 -19.40 7.26
CA ALA A 371 -4.51 -18.60 8.48
C ALA A 371 -3.08 -18.30 8.96
N TYR A 372 -2.06 -18.78 8.26
CA TYR A 372 -0.67 -18.52 8.63
C TYR A 372 -0.37 -17.02 8.58
N PHE A 373 0.07 -16.46 9.70
CA PHE A 373 0.18 -15.02 9.89
C PHE A 373 1.03 -14.33 8.81
N LYS A 374 2.15 -14.93 8.40
CA LYS A 374 3.05 -14.37 7.41
C LYS A 374 2.40 -14.27 6.02
N ASP A 375 1.70 -15.32 5.62
CA ASP A 375 1.09 -15.38 4.29
C ASP A 375 -0.13 -14.45 4.22
N VAL A 376 -0.96 -14.44 5.28
CA VAL A 376 -2.13 -13.54 5.36
C VAL A 376 -1.69 -12.08 5.30
N ILE A 377 -0.68 -11.67 6.08
CA ILE A 377 -0.18 -10.30 6.06
C ILE A 377 0.35 -9.93 4.67
N ASN A 378 1.15 -10.81 4.05
CA ASN A 378 1.73 -10.52 2.73
C ASN A 378 0.69 -10.45 1.61
N GLN A 379 -0.43 -11.17 1.73
CA GLN A 379 -1.51 -11.16 0.74
C GLN A 379 -2.53 -10.04 0.96
N GLU A 380 -2.89 -9.74 2.20
CA GLU A 380 -4.04 -8.90 2.51
C GLU A 380 -3.68 -7.49 2.99
N SER A 381 -2.48 -7.29 3.62
CA SER A 381 -2.12 -5.98 4.14
C SER A 381 -1.89 -4.97 3.02
N GLN A 382 -2.47 -3.78 3.17
CA GLN A 382 -2.25 -2.64 2.29
C GLN A 382 -1.05 -1.79 2.72
N TYR A 383 -0.53 -1.99 3.93
CA TYR A 383 0.47 -1.12 4.53
C TYR A 383 1.82 -1.78 4.76
N ILE A 384 1.87 -3.10 4.98
CA ILE A 384 3.11 -3.78 5.35
C ILE A 384 3.33 -5.10 4.62
N PHE A 385 4.60 -5.49 4.54
CA PHE A 385 5.05 -6.85 4.28
C PHE A 385 5.70 -7.44 5.53
N GLN A 386 5.63 -8.76 5.67
CA GLN A 386 6.28 -9.51 6.74
C GLN A 386 7.37 -10.44 6.18
N GLY A 387 8.62 -10.18 6.56
CA GLY A 387 9.80 -10.91 6.06
C GLY A 387 10.37 -11.90 7.06
N ALA A 388 11.35 -11.47 7.87
CA ALA A 388 11.97 -12.30 8.88
C ALA A 388 10.98 -12.72 9.97
N SER A 389 11.20 -13.86 10.59
CA SER A 389 10.36 -14.34 11.69
C SER A 389 10.42 -13.41 12.90
N LEU A 390 9.31 -13.30 13.60
CA LEU A 390 9.25 -12.65 14.91
C LEU A 390 10.09 -13.43 15.92
N ALA A 391 10.77 -12.72 16.80
CA ALA A 391 11.49 -13.36 17.90
C ALA A 391 10.49 -13.93 18.92
N ASN A 392 10.60 -15.21 19.19
CA ASN A 392 9.85 -15.90 20.26
C ASN A 392 10.65 -15.82 21.54
N THR A 393 10.01 -15.56 22.66
CA THR A 393 10.76 -15.23 23.86
C THR A 393 10.43 -16.06 25.08
N ILE A 394 9.28 -16.77 25.16
CA ILE A 394 8.85 -17.40 26.39
C ILE A 394 8.18 -18.74 26.18
N GLU A 395 8.64 -19.74 26.92
CA GLU A 395 7.96 -21.05 26.99
C GLU A 395 6.65 -20.94 27.79
N PRO A 396 5.58 -21.59 27.36
CA PRO A 396 4.27 -21.49 28.01
C PRO A 396 4.16 -22.27 29.33
N SER A 397 5.09 -23.17 29.65
CA SER A 397 5.14 -23.90 30.94
C SER A 397 6.46 -24.64 31.12
N SER A 398 6.70 -25.15 32.33
CA SER A 398 7.94 -25.81 32.77
C SER A 398 8.24 -27.20 32.17
N ALA A 399 7.42 -27.74 31.29
CA ALA A 399 7.46 -29.16 30.94
C ALA A 399 7.91 -29.47 29.49
N GLY A 400 8.62 -28.59 28.83
CA GLY A 400 9.18 -28.85 27.51
C GLY A 400 9.13 -27.59 26.63
N GLY A 401 10.13 -27.43 25.77
CA GLY A 401 10.26 -26.26 24.89
C GLY A 401 8.99 -26.04 24.08
N GLY A 402 8.67 -24.76 23.87
CA GLY A 402 7.57 -24.36 22.98
C GLY A 402 7.97 -24.44 21.52
N GLU A 403 7.00 -24.62 20.65
CA GLU A 403 7.20 -24.71 19.21
C GLU A 403 7.37 -23.30 18.61
N ALA A 404 8.25 -23.20 17.61
CA ALA A 404 8.55 -21.95 16.94
C ALA A 404 7.42 -21.51 15.98
N LEU A 405 7.32 -20.20 15.72
CA LEU A 405 6.44 -19.69 14.66
C LEU A 405 6.87 -20.25 13.29
N GLY A 406 5.90 -20.72 12.52
CA GLY A 406 6.12 -21.28 11.19
C GLY A 406 6.36 -22.79 11.17
N SER A 407 6.25 -23.48 12.31
CA SER A 407 6.27 -24.94 12.35
C SER A 407 5.05 -25.53 11.60
N ASP A 408 5.26 -26.61 10.87
CA ASP A 408 4.20 -27.34 10.19
C ASP A 408 3.55 -28.34 11.15
N SER A 409 2.22 -28.46 11.15
CA SER A 409 1.49 -29.32 12.06
C SER A 409 1.87 -30.81 11.96
N SER A 410 2.33 -31.26 10.79
CA SER A 410 2.77 -32.66 10.57
C SER A 410 4.09 -32.99 11.25
N ALA A 411 4.88 -31.95 11.60
CA ALA A 411 6.16 -32.12 12.32
C ALA A 411 6.01 -32.10 13.84
N LEU A 412 4.80 -31.81 14.35
CA LEU A 412 4.51 -31.61 15.77
C LEU A 412 3.77 -32.81 16.37
N SER A 413 3.86 -32.94 17.68
CA SER A 413 3.21 -34.04 18.45
C SER A 413 2.00 -33.50 19.21
N SER A 414 1.02 -34.36 19.45
CA SER A 414 -0.12 -33.99 20.30
C SER A 414 0.38 -33.68 21.72
N GLY A 415 0.01 -32.52 22.23
CA GLY A 415 0.45 -31.94 23.50
C GLY A 415 1.44 -30.79 23.36
N ASP A 416 2.03 -30.58 22.14
CA ASP A 416 2.94 -29.49 21.90
C ASP A 416 2.24 -28.15 21.96
N LYS A 417 2.98 -27.13 22.43
CA LYS A 417 2.48 -25.76 22.63
C LYS A 417 3.41 -24.78 21.92
N PHE A 418 2.82 -23.78 21.27
CA PHE A 418 3.64 -22.72 20.68
C PHE A 418 4.26 -21.81 21.73
N LEU A 419 5.49 -21.38 21.46
CA LEU A 419 6.16 -20.33 22.22
C LEU A 419 5.28 -19.09 22.27
N LEU A 420 5.22 -18.44 23.42
CA LEU A 420 4.49 -17.20 23.59
C LEU A 420 5.33 -16.02 23.11
N LEU A 421 4.73 -15.22 22.25
CA LEU A 421 5.25 -13.96 21.73
C LEU A 421 4.99 -12.82 22.72
N ALA A 422 3.92 -12.96 23.50
CA ALA A 422 3.31 -11.93 24.34
C ALA A 422 2.95 -10.68 23.54
N MET A 423 3.71 -9.61 23.65
CA MET A 423 3.55 -8.42 22.83
C MET A 423 4.90 -8.04 22.22
N ASN A 424 4.97 -8.07 20.90
CA ASN A 424 6.08 -7.55 20.12
C ASN A 424 5.64 -6.28 19.40
N THR A 425 6.36 -5.20 19.60
CA THR A 425 6.11 -3.91 18.94
C THR A 425 7.30 -3.56 18.07
N THR A 426 7.04 -3.21 16.82
CA THR A 426 8.06 -2.82 15.86
C THR A 426 7.70 -1.47 15.26
N ASP A 427 8.53 -0.46 15.52
CA ASP A 427 8.44 0.82 14.82
C ASP A 427 9.19 0.73 13.49
N LEU A 428 8.56 1.15 12.41
CA LEU A 428 9.22 1.21 11.12
C LEU A 428 9.97 2.53 10.96
N SER A 429 11.11 2.51 10.30
CA SER A 429 11.98 3.67 10.13
C SER A 429 12.81 3.60 8.84
N GLY A 430 13.47 4.71 8.50
CA GLY A 430 14.34 4.78 7.32
C GLY A 430 13.60 4.93 5.99
N GLY A 431 12.28 5.11 6.01
CA GLY A 431 11.51 5.48 4.82
C GLY A 431 11.85 6.90 4.37
N THR A 432 12.06 7.09 3.06
CA THR A 432 12.40 8.40 2.47
C THR A 432 11.54 8.68 1.25
N ASP A 433 11.21 9.96 1.07
CA ASP A 433 10.54 10.44 -0.14
C ASP A 433 11.57 10.87 -1.18
N ASP A 434 11.19 10.76 -2.44
CA ASP A 434 11.91 11.35 -3.55
C ASP A 434 10.88 11.94 -4.52
N TYR A 435 10.84 13.27 -4.61
CA TYR A 435 9.97 13.97 -5.56
C TYR A 435 10.75 14.56 -6.74
N ALA A 436 12.08 14.46 -6.72
CA ALA A 436 12.97 15.04 -7.70
C ALA A 436 13.37 14.01 -8.77
N TYR A 437 12.39 13.28 -9.31
CA TYR A 437 12.67 12.30 -10.36
C TYR A 437 13.31 12.94 -11.60
N THR A 438 14.25 12.22 -12.20
CA THR A 438 15.04 12.68 -13.35
C THR A 438 14.26 12.53 -14.66
N ALA A 439 14.71 13.21 -15.71
CA ALA A 439 14.17 13.02 -17.07
C ALA A 439 14.29 11.56 -17.54
N GLY A 440 15.37 10.87 -17.13
CA GLY A 440 15.57 9.44 -17.43
C GLY A 440 14.51 8.55 -16.78
N GLU A 441 14.18 8.79 -15.50
CA GLU A 441 13.11 8.07 -14.78
C GLU A 441 11.75 8.38 -15.38
N ALA A 442 11.47 9.63 -15.77
CA ALA A 442 10.27 9.99 -16.50
C ALA A 442 10.12 9.21 -17.81
N VAL A 443 11.19 9.17 -18.61
CA VAL A 443 11.21 8.41 -19.88
C VAL A 443 10.97 6.92 -19.64
N ALA A 444 11.62 6.34 -18.63
CA ALA A 444 11.43 4.93 -18.26
C ALA A 444 10.00 4.63 -17.78
N ALA A 445 9.41 5.53 -16.98
CA ALA A 445 8.04 5.36 -16.50
C ALA A 445 7.00 5.45 -17.62
N TYR A 446 7.18 6.38 -18.56
CA TYR A 446 6.28 6.44 -19.73
C TYR A 446 6.47 5.26 -20.69
N GLU A 447 7.65 4.59 -20.71
CA GLU A 447 7.86 3.41 -21.55
C GLU A 447 6.90 2.26 -21.24
N PHE A 448 6.43 2.13 -20.00
CA PHE A 448 5.41 1.12 -19.64
C PHE A 448 4.13 1.24 -20.46
N PHE A 449 3.86 2.42 -21.03
CA PHE A 449 2.69 2.65 -21.89
C PHE A 449 2.95 2.42 -23.37
N SER A 450 4.14 1.99 -23.79
CA SER A 450 4.44 1.70 -25.20
C SER A 450 3.77 0.44 -25.70
N ASP A 451 3.45 -0.51 -24.81
CA ASP A 451 2.77 -1.76 -25.13
C ASP A 451 1.27 -1.51 -25.35
N THR A 452 0.81 -1.78 -26.59
CA THR A 452 -0.59 -1.63 -27.02
C THR A 452 -1.45 -2.87 -26.74
N GLU A 453 -0.83 -4.03 -26.47
CA GLU A 453 -1.57 -5.27 -26.25
C GLU A 453 -2.06 -5.39 -24.81
N ASN A 454 -1.24 -4.98 -23.84
CA ASN A 454 -1.54 -5.12 -22.43
C ASN A 454 -2.09 -3.84 -21.77
N THR A 455 -1.94 -2.68 -22.44
CA THR A 455 -2.36 -1.40 -21.87
C THR A 455 -3.23 -0.61 -22.84
N GLU A 456 -4.48 -0.44 -22.53
CA GLU A 456 -5.43 0.35 -23.32
C GLU A 456 -5.52 1.78 -22.78
N VAL A 457 -5.13 2.76 -23.61
CA VAL A 457 -5.18 4.18 -23.28
C VAL A 457 -5.66 5.00 -24.47
N ASP A 458 -6.40 6.08 -24.19
CA ASP A 458 -6.87 7.04 -25.21
C ASP A 458 -6.08 8.33 -25.19
N PHE A 459 -5.46 8.65 -24.05
CA PHE A 459 -4.73 9.89 -23.82
C PHE A 459 -3.40 9.61 -23.13
N VAL A 460 -2.41 10.48 -23.37
CA VAL A 460 -1.16 10.49 -22.63
C VAL A 460 -0.95 11.91 -22.10
N LEU A 461 -0.94 12.09 -20.78
CA LEU A 461 -0.79 13.38 -20.14
C LEU A 461 0.68 13.64 -19.81
N MET A 462 1.17 14.84 -20.11
CA MET A 462 2.53 15.23 -19.72
C MET A 462 2.65 15.48 -18.21
N GLY A 463 1.59 15.99 -17.56
CA GLY A 463 1.66 16.42 -16.18
C GLY A 463 2.33 17.79 -16.01
N GLY A 464 2.98 18.01 -14.87
CA GLY A 464 3.71 19.22 -14.52
C GLY A 464 5.06 19.36 -15.21
N SER A 465 5.67 20.52 -15.03
CA SER A 465 7.04 20.79 -15.48
C SER A 465 8.06 20.10 -14.58
N MET A 466 9.18 19.73 -15.16
CA MET A 466 10.38 19.34 -14.43
C MET A 466 11.20 20.57 -14.00
N ALA A 467 12.26 20.36 -13.23
CA ALA A 467 13.09 21.43 -12.69
C ALA A 467 13.74 22.30 -13.76
N SER A 468 14.10 21.74 -14.91
CA SER A 468 14.66 22.47 -16.06
C SER A 468 13.76 22.42 -17.28
N GLU A 469 13.89 23.40 -18.17
CA GLU A 469 13.20 23.41 -19.47
C GLU A 469 13.66 22.24 -20.36
N SER A 470 14.94 21.89 -20.33
CA SER A 470 15.50 20.76 -21.08
C SER A 470 14.89 19.42 -20.64
N ASP A 471 14.75 19.20 -19.34
CA ASP A 471 14.16 17.97 -18.80
C ASP A 471 12.65 17.93 -19.10
N THR A 472 11.97 19.07 -18.98
CA THR A 472 10.56 19.20 -19.35
C THR A 472 10.36 18.89 -20.84
N LEU A 473 11.25 19.39 -21.71
CA LEU A 473 11.20 19.11 -23.15
C LEU A 473 11.45 17.62 -23.44
N THR A 474 12.38 16.98 -22.74
CA THR A 474 12.64 15.53 -22.86
C THR A 474 11.41 14.71 -22.48
N LYS A 475 10.76 15.04 -21.36
CA LYS A 475 9.50 14.45 -20.94
C LYS A 475 8.39 14.65 -21.99
N ALA A 476 8.21 15.86 -22.48
CA ALA A 476 7.23 16.21 -23.50
C ALA A 476 7.45 15.44 -24.81
N GLN A 477 8.69 15.38 -25.29
CA GLN A 477 9.06 14.62 -26.50
C GLN A 477 8.77 13.12 -26.33
N LYS A 478 9.04 12.53 -25.15
CA LYS A 478 8.73 11.13 -24.87
C LYS A 478 7.22 10.86 -24.91
N VAL A 479 6.41 11.70 -24.27
CA VAL A 479 4.95 11.62 -24.27
C VAL A 479 4.40 11.67 -25.71
N VAL A 480 4.89 12.59 -26.52
CA VAL A 480 4.52 12.71 -27.94
C VAL A 480 4.99 11.50 -28.76
N ALA A 481 6.20 11.00 -28.52
CA ALA A 481 6.74 9.84 -29.21
C ALA A 481 5.94 8.57 -28.97
N ILE A 482 5.47 8.35 -27.71
CA ILE A 482 4.61 7.21 -27.37
C ILE A 482 3.30 7.28 -28.15
N ALA A 483 2.62 8.42 -28.13
CA ALA A 483 1.37 8.56 -28.87
C ALA A 483 1.56 8.36 -30.39
N ALA A 484 2.67 8.85 -30.94
CA ALA A 484 3.01 8.67 -32.36
C ALA A 484 3.41 7.22 -32.71
N LEU A 485 4.01 6.49 -31.74
CA LEU A 485 4.33 5.06 -31.89
C LEU A 485 3.09 4.19 -31.85
N ARG A 486 2.27 4.39 -30.80
CA ARG A 486 1.03 3.62 -30.58
C ARG A 486 -0.02 3.84 -31.66
N LYS A 487 -0.24 5.11 -32.08
CA LYS A 487 -1.24 5.56 -33.05
C LYS A 487 -2.70 5.33 -32.63
N ASP A 488 -2.95 4.94 -31.40
CA ASP A 488 -4.28 4.68 -30.82
C ASP A 488 -4.70 5.70 -29.76
N CYS A 489 -3.82 6.67 -29.44
CA CYS A 489 -4.05 7.67 -28.40
C CYS A 489 -3.56 9.07 -28.80
N LEU A 490 -3.88 10.07 -27.96
CA LEU A 490 -3.44 11.47 -28.11
C LEU A 490 -2.60 11.93 -26.91
N ALA A 491 -1.46 12.55 -27.18
CA ALA A 491 -0.62 13.22 -26.19
C ALA A 491 -1.12 14.65 -25.92
N PHE A 492 -1.08 15.07 -24.66
CA PHE A 492 -1.43 16.44 -24.23
C PHE A 492 -0.24 17.08 -23.51
N VAL A 493 0.19 18.22 -24.02
CA VAL A 493 1.45 18.86 -23.63
C VAL A 493 1.23 20.35 -23.35
N SER A 494 1.65 20.79 -22.17
CA SER A 494 1.74 22.22 -21.79
C SER A 494 3.19 22.71 -21.89
N PRO A 495 3.45 24.02 -22.02
CA PRO A 495 4.82 24.56 -22.04
C PRO A 495 5.49 24.41 -20.67
N HIS A 496 6.81 24.62 -20.62
CA HIS A 496 7.53 24.66 -19.34
C HIS A 496 7.05 25.82 -18.47
N LYS A 497 6.92 25.61 -17.15
CA LYS A 497 6.43 26.63 -16.20
C LYS A 497 7.23 27.94 -16.26
N GLY A 498 8.56 27.84 -16.32
CA GLY A 498 9.45 28.99 -16.42
C GLY A 498 9.24 29.86 -17.68
N ASN A 499 8.55 29.35 -18.70
CA ASN A 499 8.20 30.10 -19.91
C ASN A 499 7.08 31.11 -19.66
N GLN A 500 6.33 30.99 -18.57
CA GLN A 500 5.19 31.86 -18.27
C GLN A 500 5.27 32.53 -16.91
N ILE A 501 5.96 31.90 -15.95
CA ILE A 501 5.98 32.31 -14.55
C ILE A 501 7.43 32.44 -14.12
N SER A 502 7.81 33.60 -13.58
CA SER A 502 9.14 33.83 -13.06
C SER A 502 9.42 33.02 -11.81
N TYR A 503 10.69 32.88 -11.46
CA TYR A 503 11.11 32.23 -10.23
C TYR A 503 10.46 32.82 -8.95
N SER A 504 10.11 34.13 -8.98
CA SER A 504 9.40 34.80 -7.88
C SER A 504 7.89 34.47 -7.81
N GLY A 505 7.37 33.63 -8.72
CA GLY A 505 5.96 33.27 -8.80
C GLY A 505 5.06 34.30 -9.49
N SER A 506 5.65 35.35 -10.10
CA SER A 506 4.92 36.34 -10.88
C SER A 506 4.86 35.95 -12.35
N ALA A 507 3.75 36.25 -13.04
CA ALA A 507 3.64 36.07 -14.48
C ALA A 507 4.67 36.96 -15.22
N LEU A 508 5.28 36.43 -16.27
CA LEU A 508 6.16 37.15 -17.18
C LEU A 508 5.34 38.15 -18.01
N SER A 509 6.00 39.00 -18.80
CA SER A 509 5.29 39.84 -19.76
C SER A 509 4.60 38.98 -20.83
N SER A 510 3.47 39.46 -21.37
CA SER A 510 2.72 38.71 -22.40
C SER A 510 3.57 38.42 -23.65
N ALA A 511 4.46 39.33 -24.00
CA ALA A 511 5.40 39.14 -25.12
C ALA A 511 6.42 38.02 -24.86
N ASP A 512 6.99 37.99 -23.64
CA ASP A 512 7.94 36.94 -23.25
C ASP A 512 7.22 35.60 -23.12
N GLN A 513 6.04 35.54 -22.51
CA GLN A 513 5.22 34.35 -22.40
C GLN A 513 4.94 33.74 -23.79
N ARG A 514 4.53 34.57 -24.75
CA ARG A 514 4.31 34.12 -26.13
C ARG A 514 5.59 33.60 -26.75
N ALA A 515 6.68 34.38 -26.73
CA ALA A 515 7.94 34.00 -27.37
C ALA A 515 8.52 32.71 -26.79
N ASN A 516 8.54 32.60 -25.46
CA ASN A 516 9.07 31.40 -24.78
C ASN A 516 8.21 30.15 -25.07
N THR A 517 6.88 30.30 -25.05
CA THR A 517 5.96 29.20 -25.39
C THR A 517 6.17 28.72 -26.83
N LEU A 518 6.31 29.64 -27.78
CA LEU A 518 6.58 29.31 -29.18
C LEU A 518 7.92 28.60 -29.35
N ASN A 519 8.97 29.08 -28.67
CA ASN A 519 10.31 28.47 -28.72
C ASN A 519 10.31 27.05 -28.16
N PHE A 520 9.63 26.82 -27.04
CA PHE A 520 9.50 25.49 -26.47
C PHE A 520 8.84 24.51 -27.45
N PHE A 521 7.69 24.88 -28.03
CA PHE A 521 6.95 24.01 -28.93
C PHE A 521 7.55 23.85 -30.31
N ASN A 522 8.44 24.75 -30.75
CA ASN A 522 9.22 24.56 -31.98
C ASN A 522 10.12 23.32 -31.92
N SER A 523 10.50 22.88 -30.71
CA SER A 523 11.31 21.69 -30.48
C SER A 523 10.47 20.38 -30.43
N ILE A 524 9.15 20.47 -30.49
CA ILE A 524 8.25 19.31 -30.49
C ILE A 524 8.02 18.82 -31.93
N THR A 525 8.20 17.52 -32.13
CA THR A 525 8.01 16.87 -33.44
C THR A 525 6.58 17.07 -33.96
N SER A 526 6.48 17.41 -35.26
CA SER A 526 5.21 17.54 -35.93
C SER A 526 4.46 16.21 -36.04
N THR A 527 3.30 16.10 -35.41
CA THR A 527 2.47 14.90 -35.46
C THR A 527 0.99 15.26 -35.24
N SER A 528 0.10 14.46 -35.79
CA SER A 528 -1.35 14.58 -35.53
C SER A 528 -1.77 13.91 -34.21
N TYR A 529 -0.85 13.18 -33.53
CA TYR A 529 -1.11 12.47 -32.29
C TYR A 529 -0.79 13.27 -31.03
N ALA A 530 -0.57 14.58 -31.15
CA ALA A 530 -0.33 15.45 -30.01
C ALA A 530 -1.18 16.72 -30.07
N VAL A 531 -1.50 17.24 -28.90
CA VAL A 531 -2.25 18.47 -28.65
C VAL A 531 -1.41 19.37 -27.75
N LEU A 532 -1.16 20.61 -28.19
CA LEU A 532 -0.36 21.59 -27.47
C LEU A 532 -1.27 22.69 -26.93
N ASP A 533 -1.18 23.02 -25.65
CA ASP A 533 -1.94 24.10 -25.03
C ASP A 533 -1.05 25.31 -24.67
N SER A 534 -1.69 26.46 -24.39
CA SER A 534 -0.98 27.71 -24.17
C SER A 534 -0.53 27.95 -22.72
N GLY A 535 -0.79 27.01 -21.76
CA GLY A 535 -0.17 27.27 -20.47
C GLY A 535 -0.89 26.88 -19.17
N TYR A 536 -0.85 27.80 -18.19
CA TYR A 536 -1.11 27.53 -16.79
C TYR A 536 -2.33 28.27 -16.27
N LYS A 537 -3.14 27.57 -15.46
CA LYS A 537 -4.21 28.16 -14.66
C LYS A 537 -3.77 28.35 -13.20
N TYR A 538 -4.26 29.37 -12.53
CA TYR A 538 -4.09 29.62 -11.11
C TYR A 538 -5.30 29.07 -10.36
N MET A 539 -5.09 28.11 -9.48
CA MET A 539 -6.15 27.46 -8.74
C MET A 539 -5.80 27.28 -7.26
N TYR A 540 -6.79 26.94 -6.45
CA TYR A 540 -6.62 26.66 -5.03
C TYR A 540 -6.31 25.17 -4.79
N ASP A 541 -5.19 24.93 -4.12
CA ASP A 541 -4.79 23.62 -3.61
C ASP A 541 -5.37 23.43 -2.20
N ARG A 542 -6.45 22.69 -2.12
CA ARG A 542 -7.19 22.45 -0.87
C ARG A 542 -6.44 21.56 0.13
N PHE A 543 -5.44 20.80 -0.31
CA PHE A 543 -4.69 19.92 0.56
C PHE A 543 -3.59 20.66 1.33
N ASN A 544 -3.00 21.68 0.71
CA ASN A 544 -1.91 22.47 1.28
C ASN A 544 -2.32 23.89 1.66
N ASP A 545 -3.62 24.26 1.52
CA ASP A 545 -4.16 25.61 1.76
C ASP A 545 -3.37 26.71 1.04
N LYS A 546 -3.10 26.50 -0.27
CA LYS A 546 -2.28 27.40 -1.09
C LYS A 546 -2.86 27.55 -2.48
N TYR A 547 -2.54 28.69 -3.10
CA TYR A 547 -2.82 28.91 -4.51
C TYR A 547 -1.61 28.57 -5.37
N ARG A 548 -1.83 27.84 -6.47
CA ARG A 548 -0.76 27.37 -7.36
C ARG A 548 -1.11 27.57 -8.82
N TYR A 549 -0.05 27.69 -9.63
CA TYR A 549 -0.17 27.57 -11.08
C TYR A 549 -0.03 26.10 -11.49
N ILE A 550 -1.04 25.60 -12.20
CA ILE A 550 -1.11 24.21 -12.66
C ILE A 550 -1.22 24.20 -14.18
N PRO A 551 -0.48 23.35 -14.91
CA PRO A 551 -0.57 23.26 -16.37
C PRO A 551 -1.92 22.69 -16.80
N CYS A 552 -2.38 23.10 -17.98
CA CYS A 552 -3.73 22.79 -18.43
C CYS A 552 -3.86 21.52 -19.28
N ASN A 553 -2.77 20.73 -19.47
CA ASN A 553 -2.84 19.52 -20.30
C ASN A 553 -3.88 18.50 -19.78
N GLY A 554 -4.02 18.34 -18.45
CA GLY A 554 -5.06 17.50 -17.86
C GLY A 554 -6.47 18.02 -18.11
N ASP A 555 -6.66 19.34 -18.06
CA ASP A 555 -7.96 19.96 -18.37
C ASP A 555 -8.33 19.79 -19.85
N VAL A 556 -7.38 20.02 -20.77
CA VAL A 556 -7.64 19.89 -22.22
C VAL A 556 -8.00 18.45 -22.59
N ALA A 557 -7.30 17.48 -22.02
CA ALA A 557 -7.67 16.07 -22.15
C ALA A 557 -9.04 15.78 -21.48
N GLY A 558 -9.28 16.34 -20.31
CA GLY A 558 -10.56 16.24 -19.60
C GLY A 558 -11.75 16.83 -20.37
N LEU A 559 -11.56 17.91 -21.11
CA LEU A 559 -12.57 18.44 -22.03
C LEU A 559 -12.88 17.44 -23.14
N CYS A 560 -11.90 16.69 -23.65
CA CYS A 560 -12.15 15.60 -24.59
C CYS A 560 -13.00 14.50 -23.95
N VAL A 561 -12.72 14.11 -22.70
CA VAL A 561 -13.53 13.14 -21.94
C VAL A 561 -14.96 13.64 -21.78
N ASN A 562 -15.14 14.90 -21.35
CA ASN A 562 -16.45 15.49 -21.13
C ASN A 562 -17.30 15.53 -22.42
N VAL A 563 -16.67 15.79 -23.56
CA VAL A 563 -17.37 15.77 -24.85
C VAL A 563 -17.74 14.35 -25.28
N SER A 564 -16.86 13.38 -25.04
CA SER A 564 -17.15 11.95 -25.30
C SER A 564 -18.36 11.44 -24.52
N THR A 565 -18.44 11.82 -23.24
CA THR A 565 -19.53 11.38 -22.37
C THR A 565 -20.85 12.11 -22.60
N THR A 566 -20.79 13.37 -23.05
CA THR A 566 -22.00 14.18 -23.24
C THR A 566 -22.56 14.19 -24.65
N THR A 567 -21.70 13.94 -25.66
CA THR A 567 -22.09 14.06 -27.07
C THR A 567 -21.49 12.93 -27.93
N ALA A 568 -20.25 13.08 -28.37
CA ALA A 568 -19.52 12.08 -29.15
C ALA A 568 -18.02 12.44 -29.26
N ASP A 569 -17.16 11.45 -29.52
CA ASP A 569 -15.71 11.59 -29.59
C ASP A 569 -15.21 12.57 -30.67
N TRP A 570 -15.96 12.66 -31.77
CA TRP A 570 -15.62 13.49 -32.94
C TRP A 570 -16.13 14.93 -32.87
N ILE A 571 -16.63 15.35 -31.74
CA ILE A 571 -17.02 16.74 -31.53
C ILE A 571 -15.82 17.51 -30.96
N SER A 572 -15.60 18.76 -31.47
CA SER A 572 -14.53 19.61 -31.00
C SER A 572 -14.69 19.94 -29.50
N PRO A 573 -13.64 19.74 -28.66
CA PRO A 573 -13.67 20.10 -27.24
C PRO A 573 -13.60 21.63 -27.00
N ALA A 574 -13.28 22.42 -28.03
CA ALA A 574 -13.08 23.85 -27.93
C ALA A 574 -14.38 24.65 -28.03
N GLY A 575 -14.30 25.92 -27.64
CA GLY A 575 -15.36 26.90 -27.82
C GLY A 575 -16.13 27.24 -26.55
N LEU A 576 -16.93 28.31 -26.59
CA LEU A 576 -17.61 28.88 -25.41
C LEU A 576 -18.60 27.90 -24.74
N ASN A 577 -19.19 27.00 -25.51
CA ASN A 577 -20.22 26.08 -25.00
C ASN A 577 -19.64 24.81 -24.34
N ARG A 578 -18.43 24.40 -24.70
CA ARG A 578 -17.86 23.11 -24.31
C ARG A 578 -16.44 23.20 -23.75
N GLY A 579 -15.70 24.23 -24.14
CA GLY A 579 -14.29 24.39 -23.79
C GLY A 579 -14.02 25.06 -22.44
N GLY A 580 -15.01 25.17 -21.56
CA GLY A 580 -14.85 25.80 -20.25
C GLY A 580 -13.94 25.00 -19.32
N ILE A 581 -12.85 25.60 -18.87
CA ILE A 581 -11.87 25.00 -17.95
C ILE A 581 -12.35 25.21 -16.51
N ARG A 582 -12.28 24.14 -15.71
CA ARG A 582 -12.75 24.16 -14.32
C ARG A 582 -11.69 24.72 -13.36
N ASN A 583 -12.13 25.16 -12.19
CA ASN A 583 -11.28 25.55 -11.06
C ASN A 583 -10.25 26.66 -11.38
N VAL A 584 -10.58 27.60 -12.28
CA VAL A 584 -9.69 28.70 -12.69
C VAL A 584 -10.03 29.98 -11.97
N ILE A 585 -9.07 30.53 -11.25
CA ILE A 585 -9.16 31.91 -10.68
C ILE A 585 -8.67 32.94 -11.70
N LYS A 586 -7.52 32.64 -12.31
CA LYS A 586 -6.92 33.42 -13.39
C LYS A 586 -6.00 32.57 -14.23
N LEU A 587 -5.67 32.99 -15.43
CA LEU A 587 -4.63 32.38 -16.25
C LEU A 587 -3.28 33.05 -15.99
N ALA A 588 -2.17 32.28 -16.11
CA ALA A 588 -0.82 32.82 -16.11
C ALA A 588 -0.58 33.70 -17.35
N PHE A 589 -1.05 33.18 -18.50
CA PHE A 589 -1.01 33.85 -19.81
C PHE A 589 -2.42 33.93 -20.37
N ASN A 590 -2.93 35.15 -20.57
CA ASN A 590 -4.20 35.38 -21.27
C ASN A 590 -3.91 36.08 -22.60
N PRO A 591 -3.77 35.32 -23.72
CA PRO A 591 -3.32 35.85 -24.99
C PRO A 591 -4.35 36.79 -25.61
N ASN A 592 -3.91 37.99 -26.07
CA ASN A 592 -4.69 38.88 -26.86
C ASN A 592 -4.93 38.36 -28.29
N LYS A 593 -5.66 39.10 -29.14
CA LYS A 593 -5.96 38.61 -30.50
C LYS A 593 -4.71 38.32 -31.33
N ALA A 594 -3.72 39.18 -31.31
CA ALA A 594 -2.49 39.04 -32.07
C ALA A 594 -1.66 37.82 -31.55
N ASP A 595 -1.56 37.69 -30.21
CA ASP A 595 -0.89 36.52 -29.60
C ASP A 595 -1.58 35.22 -29.97
N ARG A 596 -2.93 35.19 -29.99
CA ARG A 596 -3.71 34.02 -30.42
C ARG A 596 -3.45 33.65 -31.86
N ASP A 597 -3.36 34.63 -32.76
CA ASP A 597 -3.09 34.36 -34.17
C ASP A 597 -1.73 33.72 -34.37
N GLU A 598 -0.67 34.18 -33.65
CA GLU A 598 0.67 33.58 -33.70
C GLU A 598 0.72 32.20 -33.08
N LEU A 599 0.13 31.99 -31.87
CA LEU A 599 0.03 30.70 -31.21
C LEU A 599 -0.67 29.66 -32.10
N TYR A 600 -1.80 30.08 -32.68
CA TYR A 600 -2.58 29.18 -33.53
C TYR A 600 -1.90 28.82 -34.84
N GLN A 601 -1.12 29.75 -35.44
CA GLN A 601 -0.24 29.44 -36.57
C GLN A 601 0.83 28.42 -36.19
N ALA A 602 1.38 28.52 -34.98
CA ALA A 602 2.36 27.58 -34.44
C ALA A 602 1.74 26.29 -33.86
N ARG A 603 0.48 25.99 -34.13
CA ARG A 603 -0.22 24.76 -33.70
C ARG A 603 -0.54 24.70 -32.20
N VAL A 604 -0.39 25.79 -31.47
CA VAL A 604 -0.70 25.88 -30.03
C VAL A 604 -2.14 26.31 -29.87
N ASN A 605 -2.90 25.58 -29.06
CA ASN A 605 -4.30 25.88 -28.76
C ASN A 605 -4.37 26.93 -27.63
N PRO A 606 -4.82 28.16 -27.89
CA PRO A 606 -4.88 29.20 -26.87
C PRO A 606 -5.99 28.89 -25.86
N ILE A 607 -5.68 29.06 -24.58
CA ILE A 607 -6.64 29.14 -23.49
C ILE A 607 -6.84 30.60 -23.16
N VAL A 608 -8.09 31.06 -23.21
CA VAL A 608 -8.43 32.49 -23.13
C VAL A 608 -9.49 32.71 -22.08
N SER A 609 -9.33 33.74 -21.28
CA SER A 609 -10.37 34.20 -20.37
C SER A 609 -11.10 35.40 -21.02
N PHE A 610 -12.38 35.18 -21.33
CA PHE A 610 -13.27 36.24 -21.82
C PHE A 610 -14.08 36.84 -20.67
N ALA A 611 -14.39 38.09 -20.74
CA ALA A 611 -15.24 38.76 -19.76
C ALA A 611 -16.63 38.09 -19.72
N GLY A 612 -17.00 37.59 -18.57
CA GLY A 612 -18.31 36.96 -18.33
C GLY A 612 -18.42 35.47 -18.66
N THR A 613 -17.38 34.85 -19.24
CA THR A 613 -17.44 33.39 -19.62
C THR A 613 -16.37 32.51 -18.96
N GLY A 614 -15.43 33.11 -18.20
CA GLY A 614 -14.32 32.38 -17.59
C GLY A 614 -13.24 31.95 -18.58
N ALA A 615 -12.39 31.00 -18.18
CA ALA A 615 -11.33 30.50 -19.02
C ALA A 615 -11.86 29.39 -19.95
N VAL A 616 -11.50 29.46 -21.22
CA VAL A 616 -12.03 28.58 -22.28
C VAL A 616 -10.91 28.15 -23.21
N LEU A 617 -10.90 26.88 -23.61
CA LEU A 617 -10.08 26.39 -24.71
C LEU A 617 -10.60 26.98 -26.01
N PHE A 618 -9.78 27.78 -26.71
CA PHE A 618 -10.17 28.52 -27.91
C PHE A 618 -9.37 28.13 -29.16
N GLY A 619 -9.08 26.80 -29.28
CA GLY A 619 -8.40 26.20 -30.42
C GLY A 619 -8.58 24.69 -30.41
N ASP A 620 -8.58 24.06 -31.58
CA ASP A 620 -8.79 22.61 -31.78
C ASP A 620 -7.77 21.97 -32.73
N LYS A 621 -6.54 22.51 -32.78
CA LYS A 621 -5.46 21.98 -33.61
C LYS A 621 -4.70 20.84 -32.93
N THR A 622 -4.27 19.87 -33.77
CA THR A 622 -3.20 18.95 -33.42
C THR A 622 -1.82 19.59 -33.63
N ALA A 623 -0.75 18.94 -33.19
CA ALA A 623 0.62 19.40 -33.41
C ALA A 623 1.12 19.20 -34.86
N LEU A 624 0.27 18.85 -35.81
CA LEU A 624 0.61 18.63 -37.21
C LEU A 624 0.88 19.97 -37.92
N ALA A 625 2.09 20.11 -38.50
CA ALA A 625 2.47 21.33 -39.22
C ALA A 625 1.91 21.38 -40.65
N ALA A 626 1.82 20.23 -41.31
CA ALA A 626 1.32 20.14 -42.68
C ALA A 626 -0.21 20.28 -42.72
N PRO A 627 -0.77 21.03 -43.67
CA PRO A 627 -2.21 21.07 -43.90
C PRO A 627 -2.75 19.67 -44.20
N SER A 628 -3.67 19.19 -43.38
CA SER A 628 -4.26 17.84 -43.51
C SER A 628 -5.65 17.82 -42.88
N ALA A 629 -6.43 16.80 -43.13
CA ALA A 629 -7.67 16.54 -42.39
C ALA A 629 -7.36 16.27 -40.90
N PHE A 630 -6.19 15.72 -40.60
CA PHE A 630 -5.72 15.36 -39.25
C PHE A 630 -5.11 16.53 -38.47
N ASP A 631 -5.13 17.74 -39.00
CA ASP A 631 -4.67 18.93 -38.27
C ASP A 631 -5.66 19.42 -37.19
N ARG A 632 -6.79 18.69 -37.00
CA ARG A 632 -7.86 18.96 -36.04
C ARG A 632 -8.03 17.85 -35.03
N ILE A 633 -8.23 18.22 -33.77
CA ILE A 633 -8.45 17.28 -32.66
C ILE A 633 -9.68 16.42 -32.94
N ASN A 634 -10.79 17.01 -33.34
CA ASN A 634 -12.04 16.31 -33.59
C ASN A 634 -11.90 15.23 -34.71
N VAL A 635 -11.22 15.55 -35.80
CA VAL A 635 -11.01 14.60 -36.91
C VAL A 635 -10.08 13.49 -36.49
N ARG A 636 -8.97 13.80 -35.80
CA ARG A 636 -8.06 12.76 -35.31
C ARG A 636 -8.75 11.81 -34.34
N ARG A 637 -9.54 12.32 -33.40
CA ARG A 637 -10.32 11.52 -32.47
C ARG A 637 -11.38 10.65 -33.17
N LEU A 638 -12.04 11.19 -34.20
CA LEU A 638 -12.94 10.42 -35.04
C LEU A 638 -12.23 9.18 -35.61
N PHE A 639 -11.07 9.38 -36.23
CA PHE A 639 -10.33 8.27 -36.83
C PHE A 639 -9.82 7.28 -35.78
N LEU A 640 -9.31 7.72 -34.63
CA LEU A 640 -8.90 6.84 -33.54
C LEU A 640 -10.07 5.95 -33.05
N ASN A 641 -11.26 6.53 -32.92
CA ASN A 641 -12.44 5.76 -32.52
C ASN A 641 -12.83 4.74 -33.59
N ILE A 642 -12.84 5.14 -34.88
CA ILE A 642 -13.16 4.24 -35.98
C ILE A 642 -12.10 3.13 -36.09
N GLU A 643 -10.81 3.46 -36.01
CA GLU A 643 -9.69 2.52 -36.08
C GLU A 643 -9.81 1.46 -34.97
N LYS A 644 -10.01 1.85 -33.71
CA LYS A 644 -10.21 0.93 -32.58
C LYS A 644 -11.43 0.01 -32.77
N ARG A 645 -12.56 0.56 -33.25
CA ARG A 645 -13.78 -0.24 -33.52
C ARG A 645 -13.56 -1.24 -34.64
N VAL A 646 -12.96 -0.79 -35.74
CA VAL A 646 -12.70 -1.65 -36.90
C VAL A 646 -11.67 -2.72 -36.56
N GLU A 647 -10.63 -2.39 -35.78
CA GLU A 647 -9.66 -3.37 -35.28
C GLU A 647 -10.33 -4.45 -34.43
N ALA A 648 -11.20 -4.07 -33.50
CA ALA A 648 -11.95 -5.02 -32.67
C ALA A 648 -12.83 -5.95 -33.51
N LEU A 649 -13.49 -5.42 -34.55
CA LEU A 649 -14.28 -6.22 -35.48
C LEU A 649 -13.40 -7.13 -36.36
N ALA A 650 -12.23 -6.64 -36.81
CA ALA A 650 -11.28 -7.41 -37.60
C ALA A 650 -10.69 -8.59 -36.83
N LYS A 651 -10.43 -8.42 -35.51
CA LYS A 651 -10.01 -9.53 -34.64
C LYS A 651 -11.01 -10.67 -34.59
N GLY A 652 -12.30 -10.38 -34.73
CA GLY A 652 -13.37 -11.37 -34.79
C GLY A 652 -13.43 -12.17 -36.13
N VAL A 653 -12.75 -11.69 -37.16
CA VAL A 653 -12.69 -12.35 -38.48
C VAL A 653 -11.41 -13.17 -38.66
N LEU A 654 -10.44 -13.02 -37.76
CA LEU A 654 -9.21 -13.82 -37.79
C LEU A 654 -9.54 -15.32 -37.67
N PHE A 655 -8.88 -16.12 -38.49
CA PHE A 655 -9.06 -17.58 -38.60
C PHE A 655 -10.39 -18.04 -39.23
N GLU A 656 -11.26 -17.13 -39.66
CA GLU A 656 -12.42 -17.46 -40.47
C GLU A 656 -12.02 -17.70 -41.93
N LEU A 657 -12.89 -18.35 -42.69
CA LEU A 657 -12.68 -18.57 -44.14
C LEU A 657 -12.83 -17.25 -44.91
N ASN A 658 -11.90 -16.94 -45.82
CA ASN A 658 -12.00 -15.76 -46.68
C ASN A 658 -12.96 -16.04 -47.84
N ASP A 659 -14.23 -16.18 -47.54
CA ASP A 659 -15.29 -16.35 -48.52
C ASP A 659 -16.15 -15.07 -48.65
N GLU A 660 -17.09 -15.10 -49.63
CA GLU A 660 -17.97 -13.97 -49.87
C GLU A 660 -18.90 -13.68 -48.68
N THR A 661 -19.30 -14.70 -47.95
CA THR A 661 -20.21 -14.60 -46.82
C THR A 661 -19.52 -13.86 -45.66
N THR A 662 -18.27 -14.21 -45.33
CA THR A 662 -17.47 -13.56 -44.31
C THR A 662 -17.19 -12.09 -44.66
N ARG A 663 -16.82 -11.82 -45.93
CA ARG A 663 -16.60 -10.44 -46.42
C ARG A 663 -17.87 -9.59 -46.33
N TYR A 664 -19.01 -10.16 -46.75
CA TYR A 664 -20.29 -9.45 -46.66
C TYR A 664 -20.74 -9.21 -45.22
N GLY A 665 -20.53 -10.16 -44.32
CA GLY A 665 -20.82 -10.02 -42.91
C GLY A 665 -20.01 -8.86 -42.27
N PHE A 666 -18.70 -8.83 -42.54
CA PHE A 666 -17.79 -7.77 -42.06
C PHE A 666 -18.20 -6.40 -42.65
N LEU A 667 -18.42 -6.33 -43.98
CA LEU A 667 -18.86 -5.11 -44.66
C LEU A 667 -20.17 -4.57 -44.07
N SER A 668 -21.17 -5.44 -43.86
CA SER A 668 -22.45 -5.06 -43.28
C SER A 668 -22.34 -4.48 -41.89
N THR A 669 -21.50 -5.08 -41.06
CA THR A 669 -21.28 -4.62 -39.68
C THR A 669 -20.60 -3.25 -39.66
N ILE A 670 -19.55 -3.03 -40.47
CA ILE A 670 -18.86 -1.74 -40.56
C ILE A 670 -19.81 -0.67 -41.15
N ASN A 671 -20.56 -0.97 -42.18
CA ASN A 671 -21.52 -0.03 -42.75
C ASN A 671 -22.60 0.40 -41.75
N SER A 672 -23.09 -0.52 -40.93
CA SER A 672 -24.05 -0.18 -39.86
C SER A 672 -23.43 0.79 -38.84
N TYR A 673 -22.18 0.55 -38.42
CA TYR A 673 -21.47 1.42 -37.52
C TYR A 673 -21.18 2.81 -38.15
N LEU A 674 -20.68 2.87 -39.38
CA LEU A 674 -20.42 4.14 -40.07
C LEU A 674 -21.70 4.93 -40.33
N ALA A 675 -22.83 4.26 -40.56
CA ALA A 675 -24.14 4.91 -40.68
C ALA A 675 -24.54 5.60 -39.34
N GLU A 676 -24.28 4.94 -38.19
CA GLU A 676 -24.48 5.54 -36.87
C GLU A 676 -23.60 6.78 -36.69
N VAL A 677 -22.29 6.68 -37.00
CA VAL A 677 -21.36 7.81 -36.94
C VAL A 677 -21.81 8.97 -37.84
N SER A 678 -22.33 8.65 -39.02
CA SER A 678 -22.90 9.65 -39.94
C SER A 678 -24.16 10.31 -39.39
N ALA A 679 -25.06 9.54 -38.78
CA ALA A 679 -26.27 10.05 -38.15
C ALA A 679 -25.96 11.02 -36.99
N LEU A 680 -24.86 10.75 -36.27
CA LEU A 680 -24.31 11.60 -35.19
C LEU A 680 -23.37 12.68 -35.72
N GLN A 681 -23.38 12.99 -37.02
CA GLN A 681 -22.62 14.08 -37.65
C GLN A 681 -21.08 13.96 -37.56
N GLY A 682 -20.54 12.76 -37.39
CA GLY A 682 -19.08 12.52 -37.40
C GLY A 682 -18.50 12.53 -38.80
N ILE A 683 -19.22 11.98 -39.75
CA ILE A 683 -18.83 11.87 -41.16
C ILE A 683 -19.93 12.38 -42.07
N THR A 684 -19.53 12.95 -43.21
CA THR A 684 -20.46 13.45 -44.22
C THR A 684 -20.78 12.39 -45.29
N ASP A 685 -19.83 11.51 -45.56
CA ASP A 685 -19.95 10.44 -46.55
C ASP A 685 -18.88 9.37 -46.28
N TYR A 686 -19.16 8.13 -46.63
CA TYR A 686 -18.23 7.02 -46.51
C TYR A 686 -18.43 5.96 -47.57
N LEU A 687 -17.40 5.20 -47.86
CA LEU A 687 -17.38 4.05 -48.73
C LEU A 687 -16.52 2.96 -48.11
N VAL A 688 -17.04 1.75 -48.01
CA VAL A 688 -16.30 0.56 -47.60
C VAL A 688 -16.22 -0.40 -48.76
N VAL A 689 -15.01 -0.82 -49.09
CA VAL A 689 -14.74 -1.79 -50.13
C VAL A 689 -14.14 -3.03 -49.51
N CYS A 690 -14.84 -4.15 -49.59
CA CYS A 690 -14.40 -5.45 -49.10
C CYS A 690 -15.07 -6.54 -49.96
N ASP A 691 -14.67 -6.62 -51.22
CA ASP A 691 -15.23 -7.53 -52.19
C ASP A 691 -14.16 -8.21 -53.04
N SER A 692 -14.51 -8.79 -54.15
CA SER A 692 -13.58 -9.48 -55.05
C SER A 692 -12.62 -8.54 -55.80
N THR A 693 -12.82 -7.22 -55.74
CA THR A 693 -11.93 -6.24 -56.40
C THR A 693 -10.62 -6.00 -55.60
N ASN A 694 -10.72 -6.04 -54.26
CA ASN A 694 -9.56 -5.91 -53.39
C ASN A 694 -9.15 -7.22 -52.70
N ASN A 695 -10.01 -8.27 -52.71
CA ASN A 695 -9.64 -9.63 -52.30
C ASN A 695 -9.58 -10.55 -53.54
N THR A 696 -8.51 -10.33 -54.32
CA THR A 696 -8.27 -11.16 -55.52
C THR A 696 -7.83 -12.58 -55.12
N PRO A 697 -7.87 -13.58 -56.03
CA PRO A 697 -7.38 -14.93 -55.74
C PRO A 697 -5.95 -14.94 -55.16
N GLU A 698 -5.06 -14.05 -55.63
CA GLU A 698 -3.68 -13.94 -55.10
C GLU A 698 -3.63 -13.44 -53.67
N VAL A 699 -4.55 -12.55 -53.26
CA VAL A 699 -4.69 -12.07 -51.87
C VAL A 699 -5.19 -13.20 -50.98
N ILE A 700 -6.20 -13.94 -51.46
CA ILE A 700 -6.76 -15.09 -50.73
C ILE A 700 -5.73 -16.20 -50.58
N ASP A 701 -4.95 -16.50 -51.64
CA ASP A 701 -3.87 -17.52 -51.60
C ASP A 701 -2.74 -17.16 -50.64
N ARG A 702 -2.57 -15.86 -50.30
CA ARG A 702 -1.64 -15.39 -49.25
C ARG A 702 -2.23 -15.40 -47.85
N ASN A 703 -3.46 -15.89 -47.68
CA ASN A 703 -4.24 -15.86 -46.46
C ASN A 703 -4.47 -14.43 -45.92
N GLU A 704 -4.59 -13.46 -46.82
CA GLU A 704 -4.84 -12.07 -46.49
C GLU A 704 -6.31 -11.71 -46.71
N PHE A 705 -6.85 -10.84 -45.83
CA PHE A 705 -8.16 -10.24 -45.92
C PHE A 705 -7.99 -8.73 -45.98
N VAL A 706 -8.46 -8.09 -47.04
CA VAL A 706 -8.32 -6.67 -47.30
C VAL A 706 -9.66 -5.95 -47.28
N ALA A 707 -9.79 -4.93 -46.45
CA ALA A 707 -10.89 -4.00 -46.45
C ALA A 707 -10.37 -2.55 -46.52
N GLU A 708 -10.96 -1.75 -47.41
CA GLU A 708 -10.60 -0.35 -47.59
C GLU A 708 -11.77 0.56 -47.15
N LEU A 709 -11.47 1.51 -46.26
CA LEU A 709 -12.44 2.46 -45.75
C LEU A 709 -12.11 3.87 -46.25
N PHE A 710 -12.99 4.49 -47.01
CA PHE A 710 -12.91 5.86 -47.46
C PHE A 710 -13.88 6.72 -46.66
N ILE A 711 -13.38 7.70 -45.91
CA ILE A 711 -14.17 8.47 -44.99
C ILE A 711 -14.02 9.97 -45.28
N LYS A 712 -15.12 10.71 -45.38
CA LYS A 712 -15.15 12.17 -45.43
C LYS A 712 -15.57 12.72 -44.08
N PRO A 713 -14.60 13.20 -43.23
CA PRO A 713 -14.93 13.69 -41.91
C PRO A 713 -15.71 15.02 -41.96
N ALA A 714 -16.58 15.22 -41.01
CA ALA A 714 -17.17 16.51 -40.74
C ALA A 714 -16.12 17.46 -40.11
N ARG A 715 -16.07 18.71 -40.58
CA ARG A 715 -15.07 19.70 -40.08
C ARG A 715 -15.72 20.70 -39.14
N SER A 716 -15.00 21.10 -38.11
CA SER A 716 -15.37 22.19 -37.21
C SER A 716 -15.36 23.55 -37.93
N ILE A 717 -16.27 24.44 -37.55
CA ILE A 717 -16.31 25.84 -38.05
C ILE A 717 -15.33 26.66 -37.24
N ASN A 718 -14.28 27.16 -37.89
CA ASN A 718 -13.26 28.01 -37.22
C ASN A 718 -13.39 29.48 -37.55
N TYR A 719 -14.04 29.82 -38.67
CA TYR A 719 -14.21 31.20 -39.12
C TYR A 719 -15.67 31.45 -39.49
N VAL A 720 -16.25 32.50 -38.89
CA VAL A 720 -17.59 32.95 -39.18
C VAL A 720 -17.49 34.39 -39.75
N THR A 721 -17.86 34.58 -41.02
CA THR A 721 -17.94 35.88 -41.63
C THR A 721 -19.38 36.32 -41.66
N VAL A 722 -19.69 37.42 -40.99
CA VAL A 722 -21.03 38.04 -41.03
C VAL A 722 -20.89 39.38 -41.69
N THR A 723 -21.59 39.56 -42.82
CA THR A 723 -21.61 40.82 -43.54
C THR A 723 -22.89 41.61 -43.21
N PHE A 724 -22.75 42.75 -42.60
CA PHE A 724 -23.85 43.65 -42.34
C PHE A 724 -23.95 44.64 -43.52
N THR A 725 -25.05 44.64 -44.27
CA THR A 725 -25.27 45.59 -45.34
C THR A 725 -26.37 46.59 -44.89
N ALA A 726 -25.99 47.84 -44.72
CA ALA A 726 -26.93 48.92 -44.47
C ALA A 726 -27.54 49.35 -45.80
N THR A 727 -28.85 49.22 -45.93
CA THR A 727 -29.61 49.63 -47.13
C THR A 727 -30.31 50.96 -46.88
N ARG A 728 -30.53 51.75 -47.95
CA ARG A 728 -31.31 52.99 -47.89
C ARG A 728 -32.77 52.67 -47.66
N THR A 729 -33.50 53.60 -46.97
CA THR A 729 -34.93 53.49 -46.78
C THR A 729 -35.63 53.47 -48.16
N GLY A 730 -36.34 52.39 -48.52
CA GLY A 730 -37.07 52.26 -49.80
C GLY A 730 -36.52 51.21 -50.78
N VAL A 731 -35.37 50.53 -50.48
CA VAL A 731 -34.87 49.42 -51.26
C VAL A 731 -35.47 48.10 -50.74
N SER A 732 -36.07 47.28 -51.58
CA SER A 732 -36.60 45.96 -51.19
C SER A 732 -35.45 45.00 -50.89
N PHE A 733 -35.54 44.18 -49.81
CA PHE A 733 -34.52 43.20 -49.44
C PHE A 733 -34.28 42.14 -50.57
N SER A 734 -35.28 41.89 -51.45
CA SER A 734 -35.13 41.03 -52.61
C SER A 734 -34.16 41.59 -53.66
N GLU A 735 -33.97 42.90 -53.73
CA GLU A 735 -33.09 43.57 -54.67
C GLU A 735 -31.61 43.63 -54.16
N VAL A 736 -31.43 43.51 -52.85
CA VAL A 736 -30.09 43.44 -52.19
C VAL A 736 -29.58 41.97 -52.16
N VAL A 737 -30.43 40.97 -52.11
CA VAL A 737 -30.10 39.53 -52.07
C VAL A 737 -30.00 38.95 -53.48
N GLY A 738 -30.43 39.68 -54.51
CA GLY A 738 -30.41 39.25 -55.90
C GLY A 738 -29.01 39.25 -56.51
N ARG A 739 -28.19 38.31 -56.08
CA ARG A 739 -26.97 37.85 -56.78
C ARG A 739 -27.18 36.42 -57.21
#